data_b93399c4ca1569e88d04a5ae79f96c6a
#
_entry.id   b93399c4ca1569e88d04a5ae79f96c6a
#
_cell.length_a   1.000
_cell.length_b   1.000
_cell.length_c   1.000
_cell.angle_alpha   90.00
_cell.angle_beta   90.00
_cell.angle_gamma   90.00
#
_symmetry.space_group_name_H-M   'P 1'
#
loop_
_entity.id
_entity.type
_entity.pdbx_description
1 polymer ?
#
loop_
_entity_poly.entity_id
_entity_poly.type
_entity_poly.pdbx_seq_one_letter_code
_entity_poly.pdbx_strand_id
1 'polypeptide(L)'
;MREVSDPLDLIKEWTVRDDDVEFVSGSHERRRLGLLLLLKFFEIHARFPSNLEEVPDGVVDFVARQAALDAMSLESYEWDGRTIKRDRAQVRDFLGFRECTVAEADLLVEWLVGNVAASERSFDRVKAALVGRCRSERIELPASGRLDRMVRSALSQAEDAAIATVARLVPDNVAERLHALVDDDIDDSSGELSTLGWLKSTPGNVSLETMLVEIDKLRRVREIGLPAGVLDSVPSALLVEWRRTVGVESPSHLRRRTAESRVALLGTLLQARERELTDTLVDLFIATVHRINARADRKVTKELVEAFKRVTGKENLLFAIATAAVDAPDEPVRDVIFPAVKGGEVTLRELVYEFKSKGPVYAQTVRATLRASYTNHYRRGLIELLDVLEFDSNNSMHRPVIDALELVKTFKDSRVRFFPDDAEVPVHRGIVGNWASLVFNNDLPERRVVRTVYEICTFQALREQLRCKEVWVHGADRWRNPDDDLPADFDERRVEHYTALRQPLDATEFIDTLKAEMDAALSALNDDIAGCDWIDIADRGKQGPIKLSPLDAVTEPSSLRALKADVGRRWGTIPMIDMLKEAVLRSGCLDQITSTASRDGISPDTLVERLLLVIYAYGTNTGIAAIAGGEHGHSDNDLRYVRRRYLTNDIAQAIAVEIANATFAARDPEVWGAGSSVVASDSTHFRAFDQNIFTEWHARYGGRGVLIYWHVERKSMAIHSQLISCSASEVAAMIEGAIRHSTDMAVEGNYVDSHGQTEIGFGITRLLGFDLLPRIKRINHVKLYRPGPKRPGDYSNIADAMSRPIQWGQIAEQYDQMIRYATAIRTGTASTEAILRRFMRSNAQHPTYQAMIETGRAQKTVFVARYLRDRQLQRSVNDGLHVVESWNRGNSVFFYGKGGDIASNRRDEQELSVLCLRILQTSLVYINTLLIQDTLADDRWSRRLTDADRRGLTPLFWSHVAPYGEVRLNMARRLDIT
;
A
#
# COMPACT_ATOMS: atom_id res chain seq x y z
N MET A 1 -8.36 -14.68 -31.33
CA MET A 1 -8.84 -16.06 -31.61
C MET A 1 -7.86 -17.05 -31.03
N ARG A 2 -8.28 -18.02 -30.22
CA ARG A 2 -7.40 -19.11 -29.77
C ARG A 2 -7.20 -20.06 -30.96
N GLU A 3 -5.97 -20.26 -31.39
CA GLU A 3 -5.61 -21.43 -32.17
C GLU A 3 -5.97 -22.65 -31.32
N VAL A 4 -6.83 -23.52 -31.87
CA VAL A 4 -7.10 -24.82 -31.26
C VAL A 4 -5.90 -25.70 -31.60
N SER A 5 -4.88 -25.62 -30.80
CA SER A 5 -3.63 -26.38 -30.94
C SER A 5 -3.64 -27.70 -30.15
N ASP A 6 -4.62 -27.89 -29.26
CA ASP A 6 -4.70 -29.08 -28.37
C ASP A 6 -5.81 -30.02 -28.87
N PRO A 7 -5.50 -31.30 -29.13
CA PRO A 7 -6.49 -32.33 -29.45
C PRO A 7 -7.60 -32.46 -28.41
N LEU A 8 -7.34 -32.13 -27.14
CA LEU A 8 -8.31 -32.16 -26.05
C LEU A 8 -9.39 -31.08 -26.20
N ASP A 9 -9.02 -29.89 -26.69
CA ASP A 9 -9.97 -28.80 -26.91
C ASP A 9 -10.92 -29.13 -28.10
N LEU A 10 -10.41 -29.76 -29.15
CA LEU A 10 -11.24 -30.27 -30.27
C LEU A 10 -12.30 -31.26 -29.76
N ILE A 11 -11.91 -32.22 -28.92
CA ILE A 11 -12.83 -33.23 -28.36
C ILE A 11 -13.83 -32.55 -27.42
N LYS A 12 -13.39 -31.62 -26.56
CA LYS A 12 -14.26 -30.99 -25.57
C LYS A 12 -15.32 -30.08 -26.17
N GLU A 13 -14.96 -29.34 -27.20
CA GLU A 13 -15.79 -28.23 -27.71
C GLU A 13 -16.50 -28.59 -29.03
N TRP A 14 -15.89 -29.40 -29.91
CA TRP A 14 -16.36 -29.67 -31.28
C TRP A 14 -16.86 -31.11 -31.47
N THR A 15 -17.11 -31.86 -30.42
CA THR A 15 -17.68 -33.21 -30.55
C THR A 15 -19.09 -33.14 -31.12
N VAL A 16 -19.35 -33.92 -32.16
CA VAL A 16 -20.64 -34.06 -32.83
C VAL A 16 -21.48 -35.13 -32.14
N ARG A 17 -22.71 -34.82 -31.77
CA ARG A 17 -23.68 -35.71 -31.11
C ARG A 17 -24.63 -36.32 -32.15
N ASP A 18 -25.30 -37.41 -31.78
CA ASP A 18 -26.27 -38.05 -32.66
C ASP A 18 -27.41 -37.10 -33.07
N ASP A 19 -27.90 -36.26 -32.15
CA ASP A 19 -28.93 -35.24 -32.40
C ASP A 19 -28.45 -34.19 -33.43
N ASP A 20 -27.16 -33.86 -33.44
CA ASP A 20 -26.57 -32.93 -34.41
C ASP A 20 -26.56 -33.51 -35.82
N VAL A 21 -26.24 -34.81 -35.91
CA VAL A 21 -26.27 -35.54 -37.21
C VAL A 21 -27.69 -35.68 -37.72
N GLU A 22 -28.67 -35.99 -36.83
CA GLU A 22 -30.09 -36.07 -37.22
C GLU A 22 -30.59 -34.71 -37.70
N PHE A 23 -30.25 -33.61 -37.03
CA PHE A 23 -30.59 -32.24 -37.44
C PHE A 23 -30.13 -31.90 -38.85
N VAL A 24 -28.92 -32.25 -39.24
CA VAL A 24 -28.37 -31.94 -40.57
C VAL A 24 -28.82 -32.96 -41.64
N SER A 25 -29.29 -34.14 -41.25
CA SER A 25 -29.64 -35.22 -42.20
C SER A 25 -30.74 -34.84 -43.17
N GLY A 26 -31.72 -34.02 -42.74
CA GLY A 26 -32.79 -33.47 -43.55
C GLY A 26 -32.36 -32.45 -44.62
N SER A 27 -31.08 -32.04 -44.61
CA SER A 27 -30.54 -31.03 -45.54
C SER A 27 -29.84 -31.69 -46.74
N HIS A 28 -29.72 -30.93 -47.84
CA HIS A 28 -29.03 -31.37 -49.03
C HIS A 28 -27.56 -31.66 -48.74
N GLU A 29 -27.00 -32.75 -49.23
CA GLU A 29 -25.66 -33.29 -48.91
C GLU A 29 -24.55 -32.22 -48.92
N ARG A 30 -24.53 -31.35 -49.93
CA ARG A 30 -23.55 -30.24 -50.06
C ARG A 30 -23.64 -29.17 -48.95
N ARG A 31 -24.75 -29.14 -48.21
CA ARG A 31 -24.96 -28.13 -47.11
C ARG A 31 -24.74 -28.70 -45.71
N ARG A 32 -24.72 -30.04 -45.56
CA ARG A 32 -24.69 -30.69 -44.27
C ARG A 32 -23.49 -30.27 -43.42
N LEU A 33 -22.31 -30.25 -44.00
CA LEU A 33 -21.07 -29.90 -43.29
C LEU A 33 -21.08 -28.43 -42.85
N GLY A 34 -21.46 -27.50 -43.76
CA GLY A 34 -21.54 -26.07 -43.41
C GLY A 34 -22.58 -25.79 -42.35
N LEU A 35 -23.75 -26.45 -42.41
CA LEU A 35 -24.79 -26.33 -41.40
C LEU A 35 -24.33 -26.89 -40.04
N LEU A 36 -23.61 -28.03 -40.03
CA LEU A 36 -23.07 -28.63 -38.84
C LEU A 36 -21.97 -27.76 -38.18
N LEU A 37 -21.10 -27.17 -38.99
CA LEU A 37 -20.09 -26.21 -38.50
C LEU A 37 -20.74 -24.96 -37.89
N LEU A 38 -21.79 -24.43 -38.54
CA LEU A 38 -22.56 -23.32 -37.97
C LEU A 38 -23.20 -23.69 -36.63
N LEU A 39 -23.76 -24.93 -36.52
CA LEU A 39 -24.35 -25.43 -35.28
C LEU A 39 -23.30 -25.51 -34.16
N LYS A 40 -22.18 -26.17 -34.39
CA LYS A 40 -21.12 -26.35 -33.36
C LYS A 40 -20.49 -25.02 -32.98
N PHE A 41 -20.19 -24.15 -33.94
CA PHE A 41 -19.68 -22.81 -33.64
C PHE A 41 -20.66 -22.00 -32.79
N PHE A 42 -21.96 -22.10 -33.08
CA PHE A 42 -23.00 -21.40 -32.31
C PHE A 42 -23.15 -21.95 -30.90
N GLU A 43 -23.08 -23.26 -30.68
CA GLU A 43 -23.10 -23.86 -29.34
C GLU A 43 -21.98 -23.30 -28.44
N ILE A 44 -20.78 -23.12 -29.03
CA ILE A 44 -19.60 -22.64 -28.30
C ILE A 44 -19.71 -21.12 -28.04
N HIS A 45 -20.02 -20.37 -29.13
CA HIS A 45 -19.89 -18.91 -29.11
C HIS A 45 -21.20 -18.15 -28.93
N ALA A 46 -22.35 -18.82 -29.02
CA ALA A 46 -23.70 -18.24 -29.07
C ALA A 46 -23.87 -17.15 -30.17
N ARG A 47 -23.03 -17.20 -31.18
CA ARG A 47 -23.07 -16.36 -32.42
C ARG A 47 -22.61 -17.18 -33.61
N PHE A 48 -22.93 -16.69 -34.81
CA PHE A 48 -22.43 -17.31 -36.04
C PHE A 48 -21.05 -16.74 -36.42
N PRO A 49 -20.21 -17.54 -37.12
CA PRO A 49 -18.99 -17.01 -37.72
C PRO A 49 -19.35 -16.06 -38.88
N SER A 50 -18.51 -15.04 -39.09
CA SER A 50 -18.69 -14.10 -40.23
C SER A 50 -18.22 -14.72 -41.55
N ASN A 51 -17.18 -15.53 -41.50
CA ASN A 51 -16.60 -16.25 -42.62
C ASN A 51 -15.94 -17.56 -42.13
N LEU A 52 -15.42 -18.37 -43.03
CA LEU A 52 -14.76 -19.63 -42.72
C LEU A 52 -13.45 -19.43 -41.93
N GLU A 53 -12.79 -18.28 -42.08
CA GLU A 53 -11.52 -17.99 -41.40
C GLU A 53 -11.66 -17.87 -39.87
N GLU A 54 -12.89 -17.70 -39.36
CA GLU A 54 -13.17 -17.73 -37.93
C GLU A 54 -13.25 -19.14 -37.33
N VAL A 55 -13.36 -20.17 -38.19
CA VAL A 55 -13.34 -21.57 -37.74
C VAL A 55 -11.89 -22.02 -37.67
N PRO A 56 -11.41 -22.50 -36.49
CA PRO A 56 -10.00 -22.85 -36.32
C PRO A 56 -9.55 -23.98 -37.28
N ASP A 57 -8.28 -23.97 -37.66
CA ASP A 57 -7.69 -25.01 -38.50
C ASP A 57 -7.83 -26.39 -37.84
N GLY A 58 -8.11 -27.40 -38.67
CA GLY A 58 -8.34 -28.79 -38.23
C GLY A 58 -9.74 -29.10 -37.72
N VAL A 59 -10.56 -28.09 -37.33
CA VAL A 59 -11.95 -28.29 -36.90
C VAL A 59 -12.80 -28.86 -38.03
N VAL A 60 -12.65 -28.36 -39.24
CA VAL A 60 -13.39 -28.82 -40.41
C VAL A 60 -13.21 -30.33 -40.63
N ASP A 61 -11.95 -30.79 -40.62
CA ASP A 61 -11.62 -32.21 -40.79
C ASP A 61 -12.08 -33.06 -39.62
N PHE A 62 -12.05 -32.50 -38.38
CA PHE A 62 -12.48 -33.19 -37.20
C PHE A 62 -14.00 -33.44 -37.19
N VAL A 63 -14.79 -32.40 -37.46
CA VAL A 63 -16.26 -32.45 -37.53
C VAL A 63 -16.72 -33.30 -38.73
N ALA A 64 -16.10 -33.15 -39.92
CA ALA A 64 -16.42 -33.93 -41.11
C ALA A 64 -16.22 -35.44 -40.84
N ARG A 65 -15.12 -35.84 -40.22
CA ARG A 65 -14.85 -37.25 -39.88
C ARG A 65 -15.89 -37.84 -38.92
N GLN A 66 -16.29 -37.09 -37.87
CA GLN A 66 -17.29 -37.58 -36.93
C GLN A 66 -18.67 -37.75 -37.56
N ALA A 67 -19.07 -36.88 -38.47
CA ALA A 67 -20.36 -36.94 -39.13
C ALA A 67 -20.34 -37.80 -40.40
N ALA A 68 -19.22 -38.45 -40.73
CA ALA A 68 -19.02 -39.21 -41.97
C ALA A 68 -19.34 -38.39 -43.26
N LEU A 69 -18.93 -37.12 -43.30
CA LEU A 69 -19.10 -36.18 -44.39
C LEU A 69 -17.77 -35.91 -45.10
N ASP A 70 -17.82 -35.54 -46.38
CA ASP A 70 -16.63 -35.13 -47.13
C ASP A 70 -16.27 -33.67 -46.81
N ALA A 71 -15.06 -33.44 -46.34
CA ALA A 71 -14.57 -32.09 -46.01
C ALA A 71 -14.53 -31.16 -47.23
N MET A 72 -14.29 -31.71 -48.45
CA MET A 72 -14.30 -30.95 -49.71
C MET A 72 -15.69 -30.40 -50.07
N SER A 73 -16.75 -30.93 -49.47
CA SER A 73 -18.11 -30.40 -49.67
C SER A 73 -18.28 -28.96 -49.20
N LEU A 74 -17.40 -28.50 -48.29
CA LEU A 74 -17.40 -27.15 -47.76
C LEU A 74 -17.00 -26.07 -48.79
N GLU A 75 -16.17 -26.40 -49.78
CA GLU A 75 -15.82 -25.49 -50.85
C GLU A 75 -17.02 -25.00 -51.66
N SER A 76 -18.08 -25.80 -51.73
CA SER A 76 -19.34 -25.49 -52.40
C SER A 76 -20.38 -24.79 -51.52
N TYR A 77 -20.04 -24.55 -50.22
CA TYR A 77 -20.98 -23.91 -49.29
C TYR A 77 -20.95 -22.39 -49.41
N GLU A 78 -22.13 -21.80 -49.67
CA GLU A 78 -22.29 -20.35 -49.83
C GLU A 78 -22.34 -19.67 -48.45
N TRP A 79 -21.27 -18.97 -48.09
CA TRP A 79 -21.17 -18.18 -46.84
C TRP A 79 -21.91 -16.85 -46.89
N ASP A 80 -22.51 -16.51 -48.03
CA ASP A 80 -23.31 -15.30 -48.24
C ASP A 80 -24.70 -15.63 -48.85
N GLY A 81 -25.63 -14.69 -48.83
CA GLY A 81 -26.90 -14.80 -49.54
C GLY A 81 -28.05 -15.38 -48.72
N ARG A 82 -29.00 -16.01 -49.40
CA ARG A 82 -30.24 -16.53 -48.80
C ARG A 82 -30.05 -17.85 -48.10
N THR A 83 -29.13 -18.66 -48.55
CA THR A 83 -28.87 -20.00 -48.01
C THR A 83 -28.37 -19.91 -46.56
N ILE A 84 -27.33 -19.16 -46.30
CA ILE A 84 -26.77 -19.02 -44.93
C ILE A 84 -27.76 -18.38 -43.94
N LYS A 85 -28.59 -17.42 -44.42
CA LYS A 85 -29.64 -16.82 -43.58
C LYS A 85 -30.65 -17.86 -43.11
N ARG A 86 -31.06 -18.77 -44.02
CA ARG A 86 -31.95 -19.88 -43.68
C ARG A 86 -31.29 -20.86 -42.70
N ASP A 87 -30.01 -21.18 -42.95
CA ASP A 87 -29.26 -22.11 -42.10
C ASP A 87 -29.08 -21.57 -40.72
N ARG A 88 -28.76 -20.29 -40.57
CA ARG A 88 -28.71 -19.61 -39.28
C ARG A 88 -30.05 -19.60 -38.53
N ALA A 89 -31.15 -19.40 -39.24
CA ALA A 89 -32.49 -19.49 -38.64
C ALA A 89 -32.79 -20.93 -38.16
N GLN A 90 -32.45 -21.96 -38.93
CA GLN A 90 -32.64 -23.36 -38.56
C GLN A 90 -31.82 -23.74 -37.31
N VAL A 91 -30.56 -23.27 -37.20
CA VAL A 91 -29.72 -23.52 -36.05
C VAL A 91 -30.28 -22.82 -34.82
N ARG A 92 -30.74 -21.57 -34.93
CA ARG A 92 -31.39 -20.86 -33.84
C ARG A 92 -32.62 -21.59 -33.32
N ASP A 93 -33.50 -21.99 -34.24
CA ASP A 93 -34.72 -22.72 -33.90
C ASP A 93 -34.41 -24.05 -33.20
N PHE A 94 -33.42 -24.81 -33.71
CA PHE A 94 -32.98 -26.07 -33.12
C PHE A 94 -32.44 -25.90 -31.68
N LEU A 95 -31.63 -24.86 -31.44
CA LEU A 95 -31.04 -24.57 -30.12
C LEU A 95 -31.97 -23.75 -29.21
N GLY A 96 -33.15 -23.32 -29.75
CA GLY A 96 -34.11 -22.48 -29.01
C GLY A 96 -33.62 -21.06 -28.76
N PHE A 97 -32.71 -20.55 -29.61
CA PHE A 97 -32.26 -19.16 -29.59
C PHE A 97 -33.09 -18.27 -30.49
N ARG A 98 -33.13 -16.97 -30.18
CA ARG A 98 -33.75 -15.94 -31.00
C ARG A 98 -32.72 -14.91 -31.45
N GLU A 99 -32.99 -14.28 -32.59
CA GLU A 99 -32.13 -13.21 -33.11
C GLU A 99 -32.21 -11.98 -32.20
N CYS A 100 -31.08 -11.32 -31.90
CA CYS A 100 -31.07 -10.05 -31.17
C CYS A 100 -31.57 -8.92 -32.08
N THR A 101 -32.85 -8.63 -32.00
CA THR A 101 -33.52 -7.52 -32.69
C THR A 101 -33.07 -6.17 -32.10
N VAL A 102 -33.53 -5.05 -32.71
CA VAL A 102 -33.24 -3.72 -32.14
C VAL A 102 -33.95 -3.55 -30.80
N ALA A 103 -35.21 -3.99 -30.71
CA ALA A 103 -35.99 -3.89 -29.46
C ALA A 103 -35.36 -4.72 -28.30
N GLU A 104 -34.86 -5.92 -28.60
CA GLU A 104 -34.16 -6.73 -27.59
C GLU A 104 -32.82 -6.12 -27.18
N ALA A 105 -32.08 -5.50 -28.11
CA ALA A 105 -30.87 -4.79 -27.81
C ALA A 105 -31.13 -3.60 -26.87
N ASP A 106 -32.24 -2.87 -27.09
CA ASP A 106 -32.63 -1.75 -26.22
C ASP A 106 -33.03 -2.25 -24.83
N LEU A 107 -33.77 -3.35 -24.70
CA LEU A 107 -34.10 -3.98 -23.43
C LEU A 107 -32.85 -4.49 -22.67
N LEU A 108 -31.88 -5.07 -23.41
CA LEU A 108 -30.62 -5.50 -22.85
C LEU A 108 -29.77 -4.32 -22.34
N VAL A 109 -29.78 -3.19 -23.04
CA VAL A 109 -29.12 -1.96 -22.59
C VAL A 109 -29.82 -1.41 -21.35
N GLU A 110 -31.14 -1.36 -21.33
CA GLU A 110 -31.90 -0.93 -20.16
C GLU A 110 -31.63 -1.82 -18.94
N TRP A 111 -31.59 -3.14 -19.15
CA TRP A 111 -31.22 -4.07 -18.09
C TRP A 111 -29.78 -3.84 -17.58
N LEU A 112 -28.82 -3.60 -18.46
CA LEU A 112 -27.45 -3.26 -18.09
C LEU A 112 -27.38 -2.00 -17.24
N VAL A 113 -28.10 -0.95 -17.65
CA VAL A 113 -28.17 0.33 -16.92
C VAL A 113 -28.69 0.12 -15.50
N GLY A 114 -29.78 -0.62 -15.34
CA GLY A 114 -30.44 -0.79 -14.06
C GLY A 114 -29.75 -1.79 -13.11
N ASN A 115 -29.02 -2.79 -13.64
CA ASN A 115 -28.54 -3.91 -12.82
C ASN A 115 -27.01 -4.03 -12.75
N VAL A 116 -26.26 -3.46 -13.70
CA VAL A 116 -24.83 -3.69 -13.80
C VAL A 116 -24.04 -2.39 -13.91
N ALA A 117 -24.31 -1.56 -14.93
CA ALA A 117 -23.51 -0.40 -15.30
C ALA A 117 -23.49 0.71 -14.25
N ALA A 118 -24.47 0.74 -13.33
CA ALA A 118 -24.48 1.66 -12.19
C ALA A 118 -23.35 1.34 -11.21
N SER A 119 -23.09 0.07 -10.89
CA SER A 119 -22.14 -0.36 -9.86
C SER A 119 -20.80 -0.86 -10.44
N GLU A 120 -20.81 -1.42 -11.66
CA GLU A 120 -19.62 -1.92 -12.34
C GLU A 120 -19.25 -1.01 -13.53
N ARG A 121 -18.05 -0.44 -13.50
CA ARG A 121 -17.56 0.50 -14.53
C ARG A 121 -16.53 -0.11 -15.47
N SER A 122 -16.09 -1.35 -15.22
CA SER A 122 -15.19 -2.07 -16.10
C SER A 122 -15.92 -2.49 -17.37
N PHE A 123 -15.46 -1.99 -18.51
CA PHE A 123 -16.03 -2.31 -19.83
C PHE A 123 -16.14 -3.82 -20.05
N ASP A 124 -15.07 -4.57 -19.74
CA ASP A 124 -15.01 -6.01 -19.98
C ASP A 124 -15.94 -6.79 -19.04
N ARG A 125 -16.08 -6.38 -17.79
CA ARG A 125 -17.02 -7.01 -16.84
C ARG A 125 -18.48 -6.73 -17.23
N VAL A 126 -18.80 -5.51 -17.65
CA VAL A 126 -20.12 -5.17 -18.15
C VAL A 126 -20.41 -5.94 -19.43
N LYS A 127 -19.41 -6.08 -20.33
CA LYS A 127 -19.52 -6.91 -21.54
C LYS A 127 -19.74 -8.39 -21.19
N ALA A 128 -18.98 -8.93 -20.24
CA ALA A 128 -19.16 -10.30 -19.77
C ALA A 128 -20.56 -10.53 -19.17
N ALA A 129 -21.09 -9.57 -18.41
CA ALA A 129 -22.44 -9.62 -17.86
C ALA A 129 -23.49 -9.62 -18.99
N LEU A 130 -23.31 -8.79 -20.04
CA LEU A 130 -24.16 -8.76 -21.22
C LEU A 130 -24.15 -10.11 -21.97
N VAL A 131 -22.96 -10.67 -22.20
CA VAL A 131 -22.80 -11.99 -22.82
C VAL A 131 -23.47 -13.08 -21.99
N GLY A 132 -23.29 -13.06 -20.68
CA GLY A 132 -23.97 -13.98 -19.74
C GLY A 132 -25.48 -13.86 -19.83
N ARG A 133 -26.02 -12.64 -19.87
CA ARG A 133 -27.46 -12.38 -19.99
C ARG A 133 -28.02 -12.88 -21.32
N CYS A 134 -27.36 -12.59 -22.45
CA CYS A 134 -27.76 -13.09 -23.75
C CYS A 134 -27.84 -14.62 -23.79
N ARG A 135 -26.83 -15.29 -23.23
CA ARG A 135 -26.81 -16.76 -23.15
C ARG A 135 -27.94 -17.33 -22.29
N SER A 136 -28.19 -16.73 -21.13
CA SER A 136 -29.25 -17.20 -20.20
C SER A 136 -30.66 -17.02 -20.77
N GLU A 137 -30.89 -15.97 -21.56
CA GLU A 137 -32.15 -15.69 -22.22
C GLU A 137 -32.25 -16.28 -23.62
N ARG A 138 -31.24 -17.04 -24.05
CA ARG A 138 -31.17 -17.65 -25.38
C ARG A 138 -31.32 -16.62 -26.53
N ILE A 139 -30.59 -15.52 -26.40
CA ILE A 139 -30.48 -14.49 -27.43
C ILE A 139 -29.13 -14.68 -28.16
N GLU A 140 -29.15 -14.72 -29.48
CA GLU A 140 -27.94 -14.72 -30.31
C GLU A 140 -27.08 -13.49 -29.96
N LEU A 141 -25.81 -13.72 -29.71
CA LEU A 141 -24.88 -12.64 -29.41
C LEU A 141 -24.70 -11.71 -30.62
N PRO A 142 -24.93 -10.40 -30.47
CA PRO A 142 -24.63 -9.43 -31.49
C PRO A 142 -23.15 -9.46 -31.90
N ALA A 143 -22.85 -9.00 -33.11
CA ALA A 143 -21.48 -8.81 -33.57
C ALA A 143 -20.70 -7.94 -32.57
N SER A 144 -19.39 -8.22 -32.38
CA SER A 144 -18.56 -7.60 -31.37
C SER A 144 -18.69 -6.07 -31.31
N GLY A 145 -18.64 -5.39 -32.47
CA GLY A 145 -18.80 -3.94 -32.51
C GLY A 145 -20.20 -3.42 -32.10
N ARG A 146 -21.25 -4.26 -32.15
CA ARG A 146 -22.59 -3.92 -31.64
C ARG A 146 -22.63 -4.14 -30.13
N LEU A 147 -22.05 -5.23 -29.61
CA LEU A 147 -21.89 -5.48 -28.18
C LEU A 147 -21.15 -4.33 -27.52
N ASP A 148 -20.03 -3.90 -28.12
CA ASP A 148 -19.22 -2.80 -27.57
C ASP A 148 -19.99 -1.48 -27.54
N ARG A 149 -20.84 -1.21 -28.55
CA ARG A 149 -21.71 -0.03 -28.54
C ARG A 149 -22.78 -0.11 -27.47
N MET A 150 -23.40 -1.28 -27.26
CA MET A 150 -24.41 -1.49 -26.22
C MET A 150 -23.81 -1.26 -24.84
N VAL A 151 -22.62 -1.79 -24.58
CA VAL A 151 -21.90 -1.58 -23.30
C VAL A 151 -21.58 -0.10 -23.09
N ARG A 152 -21.03 0.58 -24.09
CA ARG A 152 -20.73 2.03 -23.98
C ARG A 152 -21.99 2.85 -23.74
N SER A 153 -23.08 2.52 -24.43
CA SER A 153 -24.36 3.18 -24.25
C SER A 153 -24.89 3.00 -22.83
N ALA A 154 -24.83 1.76 -22.29
CA ALA A 154 -25.28 1.48 -20.94
C ALA A 154 -24.46 2.23 -19.88
N LEU A 155 -23.12 2.23 -20.03
CA LEU A 155 -22.23 2.96 -19.12
C LEU A 155 -22.48 4.47 -19.15
N SER A 156 -22.74 5.05 -20.34
CA SER A 156 -23.05 6.47 -20.48
C SER A 156 -24.41 6.81 -19.87
N GLN A 157 -25.45 6.02 -20.18
CA GLN A 157 -26.78 6.26 -19.64
C GLN A 157 -26.86 6.15 -18.12
N ALA A 158 -26.14 5.18 -17.53
CA ALA A 158 -26.04 5.05 -16.08
C ALA A 158 -25.36 6.27 -15.43
N GLU A 159 -24.32 6.81 -16.08
CA GLU A 159 -23.65 8.02 -15.65
C GLU A 159 -24.55 9.25 -15.76
N ASP A 160 -25.20 9.43 -16.90
CA ASP A 160 -26.13 10.55 -17.13
C ASP A 160 -27.30 10.55 -16.13
N ALA A 161 -27.82 9.38 -15.78
CA ALA A 161 -28.86 9.23 -14.76
C ALA A 161 -28.37 9.63 -13.36
N ALA A 162 -27.14 9.24 -13.01
CA ALA A 162 -26.51 9.63 -11.75
C ALA A 162 -26.26 11.15 -11.70
N ILE A 163 -25.75 11.74 -12.78
CA ILE A 163 -25.52 13.20 -12.92
C ILE A 163 -26.85 13.95 -12.71
N ALA A 164 -27.89 13.54 -13.42
CA ALA A 164 -29.23 14.17 -13.30
C ALA A 164 -29.80 14.05 -11.89
N THR A 165 -29.53 12.93 -11.20
CA THR A 165 -29.97 12.74 -9.83
C THR A 165 -29.25 13.69 -8.87
N VAL A 166 -27.94 13.81 -8.96
CA VAL A 166 -27.15 14.74 -8.14
C VAL A 166 -27.55 16.18 -8.43
N ALA A 167 -27.65 16.57 -9.71
CA ALA A 167 -28.01 17.93 -10.09
C ALA A 167 -29.38 18.36 -9.53
N ARG A 168 -30.35 17.43 -9.45
CA ARG A 168 -31.68 17.67 -8.87
C ARG A 168 -31.67 17.82 -7.36
N LEU A 169 -30.70 17.15 -6.67
CA LEU A 169 -30.59 17.23 -5.21
C LEU A 169 -29.83 18.48 -4.74
N VAL A 170 -29.05 19.11 -5.61
CA VAL A 170 -28.29 20.33 -5.30
C VAL A 170 -29.19 21.56 -5.48
N PRO A 171 -29.38 22.41 -4.44
CA PRO A 171 -30.16 23.64 -4.56
C PRO A 171 -29.52 24.63 -5.56
N ASP A 172 -30.34 25.43 -6.25
CA ASP A 172 -29.91 26.38 -7.29
C ASP A 172 -28.84 27.35 -6.78
N ASN A 173 -29.01 27.92 -5.60
CA ASN A 173 -28.02 28.82 -5.00
C ASN A 173 -26.66 28.15 -4.69
N VAL A 174 -26.62 26.83 -4.49
CA VAL A 174 -25.38 26.07 -4.34
C VAL A 174 -24.78 25.76 -5.71
N ALA A 175 -25.63 25.40 -6.69
CA ALA A 175 -25.21 25.19 -8.08
C ALA A 175 -24.54 26.44 -8.67
N GLU A 176 -25.13 27.64 -8.43
CA GLU A 176 -24.51 28.93 -8.83
C GLU A 176 -23.11 29.12 -8.22
N ARG A 177 -22.94 28.82 -6.92
CA ARG A 177 -21.63 28.91 -6.23
C ARG A 177 -20.62 27.90 -6.78
N LEU A 178 -21.09 26.68 -7.17
CA LEU A 178 -20.26 25.69 -7.83
C LEU A 178 -19.80 26.18 -9.21
N HIS A 179 -20.71 26.76 -10.00
CA HIS A 179 -20.37 27.30 -11.30
C HIS A 179 -19.36 28.47 -11.20
N ALA A 180 -19.50 29.32 -10.21
CA ALA A 180 -18.55 30.42 -9.97
C ALA A 180 -17.11 29.96 -9.73
N LEU A 181 -16.88 28.72 -9.25
CA LEU A 181 -15.52 28.19 -9.07
C LEU A 181 -14.73 28.01 -10.38
N VAL A 182 -15.43 27.90 -11.51
CA VAL A 182 -14.80 27.68 -12.82
C VAL A 182 -14.86 28.93 -13.70
N ASP A 183 -15.54 29.98 -13.26
CA ASP A 183 -15.75 31.21 -14.03
C ASP A 183 -14.65 32.25 -13.82
N ASP A 184 -13.73 32.04 -12.86
CA ASP A 184 -12.58 32.91 -12.64
C ASP A 184 -11.67 32.92 -13.88
N ASP A 185 -11.67 34.04 -14.59
CA ASP A 185 -10.79 34.29 -15.75
C ASP A 185 -9.40 34.73 -15.30
N ILE A 186 -8.67 33.87 -14.63
CA ILE A 186 -7.24 34.08 -14.42
C ILE A 186 -6.51 33.57 -15.67
N ASP A 187 -5.82 34.47 -16.34
CA ASP A 187 -4.98 34.18 -17.50
C ASP A 187 -3.89 33.15 -17.10
N ASP A 188 -3.88 32.01 -17.77
CA ASP A 188 -2.88 30.93 -17.55
C ASP A 188 -1.43 31.45 -17.67
N SER A 189 -1.23 32.66 -18.25
CA SER A 189 0.08 33.31 -18.40
C SER A 189 0.57 34.03 -17.15
N SER A 190 -0.31 34.30 -16.15
CA SER A 190 0.05 35.08 -14.94
C SER A 190 0.80 34.31 -13.89
N GLY A 191 0.78 32.96 -13.96
CA GLY A 191 1.33 32.07 -12.93
C GLY A 191 0.53 32.04 -11.63
N GLU A 192 -0.60 32.75 -11.55
CA GLU A 192 -1.54 32.69 -10.44
C GLU A 192 -2.51 31.50 -10.62
N LEU A 193 -2.84 30.83 -9.52
CA LEU A 193 -3.80 29.74 -9.53
C LEU A 193 -5.23 30.31 -9.53
N SER A 194 -6.10 29.79 -10.41
CA SER A 194 -7.55 30.01 -10.28
C SER A 194 -8.06 29.49 -8.94
N THR A 195 -9.23 29.96 -8.49
CA THR A 195 -9.88 29.49 -7.25
C THR A 195 -9.98 27.97 -7.23
N LEU A 196 -10.37 27.33 -8.33
CA LEU A 196 -10.40 25.88 -8.47
C LEU A 196 -9.01 25.26 -8.39
N GLY A 197 -8.00 25.84 -9.04
CA GLY A 197 -6.60 25.42 -8.98
C GLY A 197 -6.03 25.50 -7.56
N TRP A 198 -6.32 26.60 -6.86
CA TRP A 198 -5.95 26.78 -5.46
C TRP A 198 -6.61 25.74 -4.55
N LEU A 199 -7.91 25.47 -4.68
CA LEU A 199 -8.59 24.41 -3.93
C LEU A 199 -8.01 23.02 -4.20
N LYS A 200 -7.54 22.75 -5.42
CA LYS A 200 -6.90 21.47 -5.80
C LYS A 200 -5.44 21.36 -5.33
N SER A 201 -4.78 22.47 -5.00
CA SER A 201 -3.36 22.46 -4.64
C SER A 201 -3.11 21.72 -3.33
N THR A 202 -2.00 20.99 -3.28
CA THR A 202 -1.56 20.25 -2.08
C THR A 202 -0.85 21.17 -1.09
N PRO A 203 -0.86 20.85 0.22
CA PRO A 203 -0.18 21.64 1.24
C PRO A 203 1.34 21.61 1.03
N GLY A 204 1.99 22.72 1.37
CA GLY A 204 3.44 22.84 1.36
C GLY A 204 4.11 22.30 2.63
N ASN A 205 5.10 23.02 3.12
CA ASN A 205 5.83 22.72 4.35
C ASN A 205 4.95 22.79 5.60
N VAL A 206 5.34 22.06 6.65
CA VAL A 206 4.77 22.26 7.99
C VAL A 206 5.13 23.65 8.49
N SER A 207 4.19 24.60 8.40
CA SER A 207 4.36 25.99 8.83
C SER A 207 3.02 26.58 9.28
N LEU A 208 3.07 27.70 9.99
CA LEU A 208 1.88 28.46 10.33
C LEU A 208 1.16 28.94 9.06
N GLU A 209 1.89 29.42 8.09
CA GLU A 209 1.35 29.93 6.82
C GLU A 209 0.61 28.84 6.07
N THR A 210 1.20 27.65 5.91
CA THR A 210 0.51 26.50 5.30
C THR A 210 -0.76 26.13 6.06
N MET A 211 -0.72 26.13 7.38
CA MET A 211 -1.90 25.82 8.22
C MET A 211 -3.02 26.83 7.97
N LEU A 212 -2.73 28.14 7.93
CA LEU A 212 -3.74 29.18 7.67
C LEU A 212 -4.31 29.05 6.25
N VAL A 213 -3.49 28.78 5.24
CA VAL A 213 -3.96 28.54 3.85
C VAL A 213 -4.92 27.34 3.79
N GLU A 214 -4.59 26.23 4.44
CA GLU A 214 -5.47 25.05 4.42
C GLU A 214 -6.76 25.28 5.26
N ILE A 215 -6.71 26.09 6.32
CA ILE A 215 -7.92 26.56 7.04
C ILE A 215 -8.82 27.38 6.12
N ASP A 216 -8.25 28.32 5.38
CA ASP A 216 -9.02 29.15 4.45
C ASP A 216 -9.65 28.34 3.32
N LYS A 217 -8.93 27.33 2.79
CA LYS A 217 -9.49 26.36 1.82
C LYS A 217 -10.70 25.60 2.41
N LEU A 218 -10.58 25.10 3.63
CA LEU A 218 -11.66 24.37 4.27
C LEU A 218 -12.88 25.27 4.52
N ARG A 219 -12.66 26.51 4.98
CA ARG A 219 -13.72 27.51 5.11
C ARG A 219 -14.42 27.73 3.78
N ARG A 220 -13.64 27.95 2.70
CA ARG A 220 -14.20 28.18 1.36
C ARG A 220 -15.01 27.01 0.84
N VAL A 221 -14.55 25.77 1.05
CA VAL A 221 -15.28 24.55 0.68
C VAL A 221 -16.63 24.50 1.43
N ARG A 222 -16.64 24.79 2.74
CA ARG A 222 -17.86 24.77 3.56
C ARG A 222 -18.82 25.92 3.25
N GLU A 223 -18.32 27.11 2.91
CA GLU A 223 -19.13 28.25 2.47
C GLU A 223 -19.97 27.97 1.22
N ILE A 224 -19.55 27.05 0.36
CA ILE A 224 -20.32 26.63 -0.80
C ILE A 224 -21.62 25.96 -0.35
N GLY A 225 -21.57 25.23 0.77
CA GLY A 225 -22.76 24.67 1.41
C GLY A 225 -23.35 23.49 0.65
N LEU A 226 -22.51 22.58 0.15
CA LEU A 226 -22.98 21.35 -0.47
C LEU A 226 -23.80 20.54 0.55
N PRO A 227 -25.06 20.16 0.24
CA PRO A 227 -25.90 19.44 1.19
C PRO A 227 -25.29 18.08 1.54
N ALA A 228 -25.37 17.70 2.81
CA ALA A 228 -24.97 16.38 3.25
C ALA A 228 -25.80 15.29 2.54
N GLY A 229 -25.16 14.18 2.17
CA GLY A 229 -25.82 13.04 1.53
C GLY A 229 -26.18 13.20 0.06
N VAL A 230 -25.86 14.32 -0.59
CA VAL A 230 -26.17 14.57 -2.02
C VAL A 230 -25.56 13.54 -2.95
N LEU A 231 -24.44 12.93 -2.56
CA LEU A 231 -23.72 11.91 -3.32
C LEU A 231 -23.93 10.48 -2.82
N ASP A 232 -24.71 10.26 -1.77
CA ASP A 232 -24.86 8.94 -1.14
C ASP A 232 -25.55 7.92 -2.07
N SER A 233 -26.37 8.39 -3.00
CA SER A 233 -27.00 7.55 -4.03
C SER A 233 -26.09 7.18 -5.19
N VAL A 234 -24.90 7.81 -5.29
CA VAL A 234 -23.97 7.57 -6.39
C VAL A 234 -23.04 6.41 -6.03
N PRO A 235 -22.91 5.38 -6.87
CA PRO A 235 -22.02 4.27 -6.63
C PRO A 235 -20.56 4.72 -6.45
N SER A 236 -19.85 4.08 -5.51
CA SER A 236 -18.48 4.45 -5.16
C SER A 236 -17.50 4.41 -6.35
N ALA A 237 -17.66 3.44 -7.26
CA ALA A 237 -16.86 3.34 -8.48
C ALA A 237 -17.01 4.57 -9.37
N LEU A 238 -18.24 5.10 -9.50
CA LEU A 238 -18.53 6.29 -10.29
C LEU A 238 -17.98 7.56 -9.62
N LEU A 239 -18.11 7.67 -8.28
CA LEU A 239 -17.50 8.78 -7.53
C LEU A 239 -15.96 8.81 -7.69
N VAL A 240 -15.29 7.67 -7.70
CA VAL A 240 -13.85 7.58 -7.97
C VAL A 240 -13.53 8.07 -9.39
N GLU A 241 -14.32 7.67 -10.39
CA GLU A 241 -14.16 8.12 -11.77
C GLU A 241 -14.36 9.64 -11.91
N TRP A 242 -15.42 10.19 -11.31
CA TRP A 242 -15.71 11.62 -11.30
C TRP A 242 -14.61 12.42 -10.60
N ARG A 243 -14.17 11.96 -9.44
CA ARG A 243 -13.07 12.59 -8.70
C ARG A 243 -11.78 12.64 -9.54
N ARG A 244 -11.46 11.54 -10.24
CA ARG A 244 -10.33 11.48 -11.17
C ARG A 244 -10.49 12.49 -12.31
N THR A 245 -11.66 12.52 -12.92
CA THR A 245 -11.97 13.42 -14.03
C THR A 245 -11.84 14.88 -13.61
N VAL A 246 -12.53 15.30 -12.55
CA VAL A 246 -12.50 16.69 -12.09
C VAL A 246 -11.14 17.09 -11.54
N GLY A 247 -10.38 16.15 -10.98
CA GLY A 247 -9.03 16.37 -10.47
C GLY A 247 -8.04 16.87 -11.54
N VAL A 248 -8.16 16.35 -12.77
CA VAL A 248 -7.25 16.67 -13.89
C VAL A 248 -7.77 17.77 -14.81
N GLU A 249 -9.07 17.98 -14.88
CA GLU A 249 -9.65 18.97 -15.79
C GLU A 249 -9.36 20.41 -15.35
N SER A 250 -9.02 21.26 -16.33
CA SER A 250 -8.88 22.69 -16.13
C SER A 250 -10.27 23.38 -16.03
N PRO A 251 -10.36 24.60 -15.47
CA PRO A 251 -11.60 25.35 -15.47
C PRO A 251 -12.20 25.51 -16.87
N SER A 252 -11.37 25.73 -17.89
CA SER A 252 -11.82 25.87 -19.28
C SER A 252 -12.45 24.60 -19.86
N HIS A 253 -11.98 23.43 -19.49
CA HIS A 253 -12.61 22.17 -19.89
C HIS A 253 -13.92 21.93 -19.14
N LEU A 254 -13.97 22.19 -17.85
CA LEU A 254 -15.18 22.08 -17.07
C LEU A 254 -16.30 23.02 -17.57
N ARG A 255 -15.98 24.25 -18.01
CA ARG A 255 -16.95 25.17 -18.63
C ARG A 255 -17.63 24.60 -19.86
N ARG A 256 -16.98 23.73 -20.64
CA ARG A 256 -17.55 23.07 -21.84
C ARG A 256 -18.52 21.95 -21.53
N ARG A 257 -18.54 21.44 -20.31
CA ARG A 257 -19.48 20.39 -19.88
C ARG A 257 -20.88 20.97 -19.65
N THR A 258 -21.89 20.10 -19.64
CA THR A 258 -23.27 20.53 -19.28
C THR A 258 -23.30 21.04 -17.83
N ALA A 259 -24.24 21.90 -17.52
CA ALA A 259 -24.40 22.47 -16.18
C ALA A 259 -24.57 21.39 -15.11
N GLU A 260 -25.38 20.38 -15.40
CA GLU A 260 -25.61 19.22 -14.51
C GLU A 260 -24.35 18.43 -14.27
N SER A 261 -23.57 18.12 -15.32
CA SER A 261 -22.29 17.41 -15.21
C SER A 261 -21.28 18.21 -14.39
N ARG A 262 -21.23 19.54 -14.53
CA ARG A 262 -20.36 20.41 -13.72
C ARG A 262 -20.73 20.33 -12.24
N VAL A 263 -22.03 20.40 -11.92
CA VAL A 263 -22.52 20.30 -10.53
C VAL A 263 -22.11 18.97 -9.92
N ALA A 264 -22.32 17.85 -10.61
CA ALA A 264 -21.97 16.53 -10.11
C ALA A 264 -20.45 16.36 -9.88
N LEU A 265 -19.64 16.78 -10.85
CA LEU A 265 -18.17 16.69 -10.77
C LEU A 265 -17.60 17.61 -9.69
N LEU A 266 -18.04 18.87 -9.63
CA LEU A 266 -17.56 19.83 -8.62
C LEU A 266 -18.04 19.45 -7.23
N GLY A 267 -19.30 18.98 -7.08
CA GLY A 267 -19.81 18.43 -5.83
C GLY A 267 -18.95 17.28 -5.30
N THR A 268 -18.60 16.34 -6.19
CA THR A 268 -17.70 15.23 -5.85
C THR A 268 -16.31 15.72 -5.42
N LEU A 269 -15.77 16.70 -6.12
CA LEU A 269 -14.49 17.31 -5.75
C LEU A 269 -14.55 17.92 -4.35
N LEU A 270 -15.58 18.74 -4.08
CA LEU A 270 -15.68 19.46 -2.81
C LEU A 270 -15.88 18.52 -1.62
N GLN A 271 -16.73 17.50 -1.76
CA GLN A 271 -16.89 16.50 -0.71
C GLN A 271 -15.57 15.78 -0.39
N ALA A 272 -14.85 15.40 -1.43
CA ALA A 272 -13.53 14.77 -1.26
C ALA A 272 -12.52 15.75 -0.64
N ARG A 273 -12.50 17.00 -1.10
CA ARG A 273 -11.56 18.02 -0.60
C ARG A 273 -11.84 18.41 0.84
N GLU A 274 -13.11 18.46 1.27
CA GLU A 274 -13.44 18.73 2.68
C GLU A 274 -12.81 17.68 3.60
N ARG A 275 -12.94 16.39 3.27
CA ARG A 275 -12.34 15.31 4.03
C ARG A 275 -10.81 15.38 4.03
N GLU A 276 -10.21 15.60 2.85
CA GLU A 276 -8.76 15.71 2.71
C GLU A 276 -8.16 16.90 3.45
N LEU A 277 -8.83 18.06 3.41
CA LEU A 277 -8.41 19.26 4.11
C LEU A 277 -8.51 19.09 5.63
N THR A 278 -9.58 18.45 6.10
CA THR A 278 -9.76 18.11 7.51
C THR A 278 -8.63 17.19 7.97
N ASP A 279 -8.33 16.12 7.27
CA ASP A 279 -7.21 15.22 7.56
C ASP A 279 -5.86 15.94 7.53
N THR A 280 -5.65 16.78 6.53
CA THR A 280 -4.42 17.57 6.36
C THR A 280 -4.20 18.52 7.53
N LEU A 281 -5.25 19.18 8.00
CA LEU A 281 -5.18 20.09 9.16
C LEU A 281 -4.83 19.34 10.44
N VAL A 282 -5.35 18.12 10.64
CA VAL A 282 -4.96 17.27 11.76
C VAL A 282 -3.49 16.87 11.67
N ASP A 283 -3.01 16.48 10.49
CA ASP A 283 -1.59 16.15 10.28
C ASP A 283 -0.69 17.38 10.52
N LEU A 284 -1.07 18.54 9.99
CA LEU A 284 -0.35 19.81 10.23
C LEU A 284 -0.33 20.18 11.71
N PHE A 285 -1.43 19.96 12.43
CA PHE A 285 -1.50 20.17 13.87
C PHE A 285 -0.51 19.25 14.60
N ILE A 286 -0.58 17.93 14.36
CA ILE A 286 0.30 16.93 14.98
C ILE A 286 1.77 17.26 14.71
N ALA A 287 2.10 17.57 13.46
CA ALA A 287 3.45 17.90 13.04
C ALA A 287 3.94 19.23 13.62
N THR A 288 3.08 20.26 13.70
CA THR A 288 3.41 21.57 14.25
C THR A 288 3.70 21.48 15.75
N VAL A 289 2.84 20.82 16.52
CA VAL A 289 3.05 20.62 17.98
C VAL A 289 4.34 19.84 18.23
N HIS A 290 4.62 18.79 17.43
CA HIS A 290 5.89 18.07 17.51
C HIS A 290 7.10 18.97 17.21
N ARG A 291 7.00 19.77 16.13
CA ARG A 291 8.09 20.66 15.68
C ARG A 291 8.42 21.76 16.68
N ILE A 292 7.41 22.33 17.35
CA ILE A 292 7.59 23.31 18.41
C ILE A 292 8.41 22.70 19.54
N ASN A 293 8.03 21.52 20.01
CA ASN A 293 8.71 20.79 21.08
C ASN A 293 10.16 20.44 20.70
N ALA A 294 10.35 19.82 19.52
CA ALA A 294 11.67 19.40 19.04
C ALA A 294 12.62 20.59 18.77
N ARG A 295 12.09 21.74 18.36
CA ARG A 295 12.89 22.96 18.19
C ARG A 295 13.32 23.56 19.52
N ALA A 296 12.43 23.58 20.52
CA ALA A 296 12.77 24.05 21.87
C ALA A 296 13.87 23.19 22.48
N ASP A 297 13.75 21.85 22.40
CA ASP A 297 14.76 20.92 22.88
C ASP A 297 16.11 21.12 22.20
N ARG A 298 16.14 21.21 20.85
CA ARG A 298 17.38 21.42 20.09
C ARG A 298 18.04 22.75 20.35
N LYS A 299 17.25 23.83 20.46
CA LYS A 299 17.77 25.16 20.74
C LYS A 299 18.45 25.19 22.12
N VAL A 300 17.78 24.69 23.13
CA VAL A 300 18.32 24.66 24.48
C VAL A 300 19.53 23.72 24.59
N THR A 301 19.49 22.55 23.91
CA THR A 301 20.66 21.66 23.83
C THR A 301 21.86 22.37 23.20
N LYS A 302 21.63 23.08 22.07
CA LYS A 302 22.68 23.85 21.38
C LYS A 302 23.24 24.96 22.27
N GLU A 303 22.37 25.74 22.89
CA GLU A 303 22.77 26.82 23.82
C GLU A 303 23.55 26.27 25.01
N LEU A 304 23.15 25.14 25.56
CA LEU A 304 23.90 24.46 26.65
C LEU A 304 25.24 23.94 26.15
N VAL A 305 25.34 23.34 24.98
CA VAL A 305 26.61 22.88 24.40
C VAL A 305 27.53 24.05 24.10
N GLU A 306 27.00 25.17 23.60
CA GLU A 306 27.76 26.40 23.35
C GLU A 306 28.20 27.06 24.66
N ALA A 307 27.34 27.10 25.69
CA ALA A 307 27.71 27.56 27.02
C ALA A 307 28.75 26.63 27.63
N PHE A 308 28.64 25.32 27.41
CA PHE A 308 29.62 24.33 27.83
C PHE A 308 30.99 24.54 27.15
N LYS A 309 31.02 24.92 25.88
CA LYS A 309 32.25 25.29 25.16
C LYS A 309 32.87 26.60 25.65
N ARG A 310 32.05 27.53 26.16
CA ARG A 310 32.52 28.85 26.68
C ARG A 310 33.12 28.80 28.09
N VAL A 311 32.88 27.74 28.83
CA VAL A 311 33.51 27.58 30.16
C VAL A 311 34.95 27.14 29.93
N THR A 312 35.83 28.10 29.93
CA THR A 312 37.29 27.92 29.89
C THR A 312 37.75 27.01 30.98
N GLY A 313 38.38 25.92 30.64
CA GLY A 313 38.96 24.98 31.63
C GLY A 313 38.40 23.55 31.63
N LYS A 314 37.32 23.25 30.92
CA LYS A 314 36.74 21.89 30.83
C LYS A 314 37.58 20.96 29.96
N GLU A 315 38.23 21.46 28.91
CA GLU A 315 39.25 20.68 28.17
C GLU A 315 40.40 20.33 29.08
N ASN A 316 40.86 21.24 29.93
CA ASN A 316 41.87 20.97 30.90
C ASN A 316 41.41 19.94 31.94
N LEU A 317 40.15 19.96 32.31
CA LEU A 317 39.57 19.04 33.30
C LEU A 317 39.45 17.62 32.73
N LEU A 318 39.03 17.48 31.47
CA LEU A 318 39.00 16.20 30.75
C LEU A 318 40.39 15.67 30.52
N PHE A 319 41.33 16.57 30.19
CA PHE A 319 42.74 16.21 30.03
C PHE A 319 43.36 15.79 31.35
N ALA A 320 43.10 16.49 32.43
CA ALA A 320 43.55 16.15 33.76
C ALA A 320 43.03 14.78 34.23
N ILE A 321 41.76 14.50 34.01
CA ILE A 321 41.15 13.19 34.28
C ILE A 321 41.82 12.08 33.46
N ALA A 322 41.94 12.33 32.11
CA ALA A 322 42.54 11.33 31.22
C ALA A 322 44.01 11.07 31.54
N THR A 323 44.78 12.11 31.83
CA THR A 323 46.19 12.00 32.25
C THR A 323 46.30 11.23 33.54
N ALA A 324 45.55 11.61 34.56
CA ALA A 324 45.57 10.93 35.86
C ALA A 324 45.16 9.45 35.77
N ALA A 325 44.19 9.12 34.87
CA ALA A 325 43.78 7.74 34.67
C ALA A 325 44.80 6.91 33.87
N VAL A 326 45.57 7.54 32.97
CA VAL A 326 46.62 6.86 32.16
C VAL A 326 47.89 6.69 32.96
N ASP A 327 48.23 7.69 33.76
CA ASP A 327 49.48 7.70 34.57
C ASP A 327 49.42 6.74 35.76
N ALA A 328 48.24 6.45 36.28
CA ALA A 328 48.07 5.56 37.44
C ALA A 328 46.85 4.61 37.23
N PRO A 329 46.90 3.69 36.24
CA PRO A 329 45.78 2.88 35.82
C PRO A 329 45.27 1.89 36.87
N ASP A 330 46.11 1.47 37.79
CA ASP A 330 45.80 0.47 38.82
C ASP A 330 45.43 1.08 40.18
N GLU A 331 45.48 2.42 40.28
CA GLU A 331 45.19 3.11 41.55
C GLU A 331 43.67 3.44 41.65
N PRO A 332 43.11 3.53 42.88
CA PRO A 332 41.70 3.85 43.07
C PRO A 332 41.33 5.23 42.49
N VAL A 333 40.25 5.29 41.78
CA VAL A 333 39.71 6.53 41.19
C VAL A 333 39.61 7.68 42.16
N ARG A 334 39.34 7.39 43.42
CA ARG A 334 39.24 8.36 44.51
C ARG A 334 40.57 9.04 44.82
N ASP A 335 41.65 8.31 44.70
CA ASP A 335 42.97 8.77 45.10
C ASP A 335 43.70 9.48 43.95
N VAL A 336 43.34 9.21 42.71
CA VAL A 336 44.02 9.72 41.51
C VAL A 336 43.19 10.73 40.74
N ILE A 337 41.95 10.41 40.42
CA ILE A 337 41.07 11.26 39.57
C ILE A 337 40.46 12.41 40.36
N PHE A 338 40.02 12.17 41.62
CA PHE A 338 39.40 13.22 42.40
C PHE A 338 40.33 14.37 42.75
N PRO A 339 41.61 14.15 43.13
CA PRO A 339 42.55 15.24 43.34
C PRO A 339 42.98 15.99 42.08
N ALA A 340 42.98 15.31 40.93
CA ALA A 340 43.34 15.93 39.67
C ALA A 340 42.31 16.96 39.19
N VAL A 341 41.10 16.93 39.75
CA VAL A 341 40.01 17.85 39.43
C VAL A 341 39.87 18.94 40.49
N LYS A 342 39.94 20.20 40.07
CA LYS A 342 39.69 21.35 40.98
C LYS A 342 38.28 21.29 41.56
N GLY A 343 38.17 21.11 42.85
CA GLY A 343 36.90 20.88 43.56
C GLY A 343 36.57 19.40 43.80
N GLY A 344 37.43 18.48 43.34
CA GLY A 344 37.37 17.06 43.61
C GLY A 344 36.09 16.33 43.24
N GLU A 345 35.71 15.39 44.11
CA GLU A 345 34.50 14.57 43.94
C GLU A 345 33.22 15.40 43.80
N VAL A 346 33.09 16.54 44.45
CA VAL A 346 31.90 17.40 44.41
C VAL A 346 31.69 17.92 42.99
N THR A 347 32.73 18.48 42.39
CA THR A 347 32.67 18.97 40.98
C THR A 347 32.38 17.87 39.97
N LEU A 348 32.96 16.68 40.16
CA LEU A 348 32.66 15.54 39.31
C LEU A 348 31.22 15.02 39.50
N ARG A 349 30.72 14.98 40.70
CA ARG A 349 29.34 14.60 40.98
C ARG A 349 28.36 15.61 40.41
N GLU A 350 28.63 16.89 40.50
CA GLU A 350 27.83 17.96 39.92
C GLU A 350 27.83 17.85 38.38
N LEU A 351 29.00 17.62 37.77
CA LEU A 351 29.11 17.37 36.32
C LEU A 351 28.35 16.13 35.86
N VAL A 352 28.46 15.03 36.60
CA VAL A 352 27.71 13.80 36.32
C VAL A 352 26.22 14.00 36.55
N TYR A 353 25.84 14.75 37.59
CA TYR A 353 24.46 15.08 37.87
C TYR A 353 23.87 16.01 36.78
N GLU A 354 24.63 17.04 36.39
CA GLU A 354 24.27 17.95 35.30
C GLU A 354 24.14 17.22 33.95
N PHE A 355 24.97 16.23 33.70
CA PHE A 355 24.97 15.44 32.45
C PHE A 355 23.94 14.29 32.46
N LYS A 356 23.75 13.61 33.60
CA LYS A 356 22.76 12.50 33.74
C LYS A 356 21.35 12.97 33.96
N SER A 357 21.18 14.11 34.56
CA SER A 357 19.89 14.76 34.61
C SER A 357 19.88 15.74 33.44
N LYS A 358 19.02 15.57 32.49
CA LYS A 358 18.42 16.71 31.83
C LYS A 358 17.74 17.46 33.00
N GLY A 359 18.52 18.20 33.75
CA GLY A 359 18.13 18.66 35.13
C GLY A 359 16.94 19.58 35.10
N PRO A 360 16.39 19.93 36.26
CA PRO A 360 15.23 20.84 36.38
C PRO A 360 15.43 22.14 35.59
N VAL A 361 16.64 22.68 35.56
CA VAL A 361 17.03 23.89 34.82
C VAL A 361 16.90 23.69 33.32
N TYR A 362 17.35 22.55 32.77
CA TYR A 362 17.17 22.23 31.36
C TYR A 362 15.67 22.16 31.00
N ALA A 363 14.91 21.39 31.75
CA ALA A 363 13.48 21.26 31.52
C ALA A 363 12.73 22.60 31.63
N GLN A 364 13.11 23.45 32.57
CA GLN A 364 12.56 24.79 32.75
C GLN A 364 12.92 25.71 31.58
N THR A 365 14.17 25.67 31.09
CA THR A 365 14.62 26.47 29.94
C THR A 365 13.91 26.02 28.65
N VAL A 366 13.78 24.70 28.44
CA VAL A 366 13.01 24.16 27.31
C VAL A 366 11.56 24.65 27.36
N ARG A 367 10.91 24.58 28.50
CA ARG A 367 9.52 25.04 28.68
C ARG A 367 9.36 26.54 28.48
N ALA A 368 10.30 27.35 28.94
CA ALA A 368 10.31 28.80 28.71
C ALA A 368 10.47 29.13 27.22
N THR A 369 11.39 28.44 26.53
CA THR A 369 11.61 28.60 25.09
C THR A 369 10.38 28.17 24.30
N LEU A 370 9.74 27.06 24.67
CA LEU A 370 8.52 26.56 24.07
C LEU A 370 7.37 27.55 24.23
N ARG A 371 7.17 28.07 25.44
CA ARG A 371 6.15 29.09 25.74
C ARG A 371 6.33 30.35 24.89
N ALA A 372 7.58 30.84 24.75
CA ALA A 372 7.87 32.00 23.93
C ALA A 372 7.59 31.73 22.44
N SER A 373 7.99 30.57 21.92
CA SER A 373 7.73 30.17 20.55
C SER A 373 6.23 30.00 20.27
N TYR A 374 5.49 29.40 21.18
CA TYR A 374 4.04 29.25 21.09
C TYR A 374 3.35 30.60 21.03
N THR A 375 3.60 31.47 22.01
CA THR A 375 2.90 32.76 22.15
C THR A 375 3.20 33.68 20.97
N ASN A 376 4.43 33.71 20.48
CA ASN A 376 4.85 34.67 19.46
C ASN A 376 4.58 34.21 18.02
N HIS A 377 4.51 32.90 17.77
CA HIS A 377 4.47 32.39 16.39
C HIS A 377 3.30 31.47 16.10
N TYR A 378 2.98 30.50 16.96
CA TYR A 378 2.09 29.40 16.59
C TYR A 378 0.68 29.50 17.16
N ARG A 379 0.47 30.27 18.24
CA ARG A 379 -0.82 30.36 18.93
C ARG A 379 -1.95 30.71 17.98
N ARG A 380 -1.76 31.70 17.11
CA ARG A 380 -2.80 32.12 16.17
C ARG A 380 -3.33 30.97 15.33
N GLY A 381 -2.45 30.25 14.63
CA GLY A 381 -2.87 29.16 13.74
C GLY A 381 -3.49 27.98 14.49
N LEU A 382 -2.96 27.64 15.69
CA LEU A 382 -3.52 26.57 16.50
C LEU A 382 -4.90 26.92 17.06
N ILE A 383 -5.15 28.19 17.38
CA ILE A 383 -6.47 28.65 17.81
C ILE A 383 -7.45 28.71 16.63
N GLU A 384 -7.06 29.25 15.48
CA GLU A 384 -7.91 29.28 14.27
C GLU A 384 -8.28 27.86 13.79
N LEU A 385 -7.41 26.88 14.02
CA LEU A 385 -7.69 25.48 13.72
C LEU A 385 -8.84 24.93 14.58
N LEU A 386 -8.94 25.33 15.87
CA LEU A 386 -10.06 24.96 16.75
C LEU A 386 -11.41 25.53 16.29
N ASP A 387 -11.42 26.60 15.50
CA ASP A 387 -12.65 27.18 14.96
C ASP A 387 -13.22 26.37 13.78
N VAL A 388 -12.37 25.59 13.09
CA VAL A 388 -12.76 24.84 11.87
C VAL A 388 -12.81 23.34 12.08
N LEU A 389 -12.18 22.79 13.14
CA LEU A 389 -12.22 21.38 13.46
C LEU A 389 -13.06 21.12 14.70
N GLU A 390 -13.90 20.10 14.63
CA GLU A 390 -14.71 19.60 15.73
C GLU A 390 -14.14 18.25 16.19
N PHE A 391 -13.74 18.22 17.48
CA PHE A 391 -13.11 17.04 18.07
C PHE A 391 -14.09 16.30 18.95
N ASP A 392 -14.03 14.97 18.97
CA ASP A 392 -14.81 14.13 19.86
C ASP A 392 -14.02 12.90 20.32
N SER A 393 -14.56 12.17 21.30
CA SER A 393 -13.99 10.94 21.83
C SER A 393 -15.09 9.99 22.29
N ASN A 394 -14.97 8.71 21.91
CA ASN A 394 -15.85 7.64 22.39
C ASN A 394 -15.45 7.15 23.79
N ASN A 395 -14.34 7.62 24.33
CA ASN A 395 -13.80 7.19 25.60
C ASN A 395 -13.92 8.30 26.67
N SER A 396 -14.70 8.04 27.70
CA SER A 396 -14.93 8.99 28.81
C SER A 396 -13.65 9.45 29.52
N MET A 397 -12.58 8.64 29.50
CA MET A 397 -11.30 9.02 30.07
C MET A 397 -10.60 10.17 29.33
N HIS A 398 -10.93 10.35 28.04
CA HIS A 398 -10.35 11.41 27.20
C HIS A 398 -11.28 12.62 27.06
N ARG A 399 -12.52 12.56 27.57
CA ARG A 399 -13.46 13.68 27.58
C ARG A 399 -12.88 14.96 28.16
N PRO A 400 -12.09 14.93 29.25
CA PRO A 400 -11.47 16.14 29.79
C PRO A 400 -10.55 16.88 28.82
N VAL A 401 -9.99 16.22 27.80
CA VAL A 401 -9.21 16.91 26.75
C VAL A 401 -10.14 17.71 25.83
N ILE A 402 -11.31 17.19 25.53
CA ILE A 402 -12.33 17.88 24.74
C ILE A 402 -12.83 19.11 25.50
N ASP A 403 -13.17 18.95 26.80
CA ASP A 403 -13.61 20.03 27.65
C ASP A 403 -12.54 21.13 27.78
N ALA A 404 -11.26 20.73 27.84
CA ALA A 404 -10.14 21.66 27.82
C ALA A 404 -10.01 22.43 26.50
N LEU A 405 -10.29 21.79 25.36
CA LEU A 405 -10.29 22.47 24.04
C LEU A 405 -11.41 23.48 23.93
N GLU A 406 -12.61 23.15 24.40
CA GLU A 406 -13.74 24.09 24.44
C GLU A 406 -13.45 25.29 25.33
N LEU A 407 -12.80 25.06 26.49
CA LEU A 407 -12.34 26.16 27.36
C LEU A 407 -11.32 27.05 26.64
N VAL A 408 -10.32 26.46 25.95
CA VAL A 408 -9.32 27.20 25.17
C VAL A 408 -10.01 28.02 24.07
N LYS A 409 -11.01 27.47 23.40
CA LYS A 409 -11.80 28.13 22.36
C LYS A 409 -12.61 29.29 22.93
N THR A 410 -13.24 29.14 24.08
CA THR A 410 -14.01 30.19 24.80
C THR A 410 -13.13 31.38 25.13
N PHE A 411 -11.89 31.15 25.53
CA PHE A 411 -10.95 32.23 25.92
C PHE A 411 -9.97 32.62 24.81
N LYS A 412 -10.23 32.26 23.55
CA LYS A 412 -9.31 32.49 22.41
C LYS A 412 -8.85 33.96 22.25
N ASP A 413 -9.79 34.91 22.40
CA ASP A 413 -9.58 36.34 22.21
C ASP A 413 -9.20 37.06 23.50
N SER A 414 -9.22 36.36 24.61
CA SER A 414 -8.90 36.94 25.93
C SER A 414 -7.40 37.24 26.03
N ARG A 415 -7.09 38.40 26.63
CA ARG A 415 -5.71 38.83 26.92
C ARG A 415 -5.29 38.55 28.38
N VAL A 416 -6.18 38.02 29.18
CA VAL A 416 -5.88 37.73 30.60
C VAL A 416 -4.80 36.64 30.73
N ARG A 417 -3.98 36.78 31.74
CA ARG A 417 -2.87 35.83 32.02
C ARG A 417 -3.37 34.54 32.66
N PHE A 418 -4.40 34.63 33.50
CA PHE A 418 -4.96 33.51 34.26
C PHE A 418 -6.41 33.29 33.82
N PHE A 419 -6.88 32.05 33.87
CA PHE A 419 -8.32 31.80 33.77
C PHE A 419 -9.04 32.45 34.95
N PRO A 420 -10.26 32.96 34.77
CA PRO A 420 -11.10 33.45 35.87
C PRO A 420 -11.35 32.34 36.91
N ASP A 421 -11.60 32.77 38.17
CA ASP A 421 -11.75 31.83 39.30
C ASP A 421 -13.07 31.02 39.20
N ASP A 422 -14.04 31.49 38.41
CA ASP A 422 -15.34 30.84 38.08
C ASP A 422 -15.25 29.90 36.87
N ALA A 423 -14.11 29.84 36.19
CA ALA A 423 -13.94 28.95 35.06
C ALA A 423 -13.58 27.53 35.54
N GLU A 424 -14.37 26.53 35.15
CA GLU A 424 -14.07 25.12 35.41
C GLU A 424 -12.92 24.66 34.50
N VAL A 425 -11.69 24.68 35.00
CA VAL A 425 -10.50 24.28 34.26
C VAL A 425 -10.20 22.80 34.51
N PRO A 426 -10.27 21.91 33.50
CA PRO A 426 -9.91 20.49 33.64
C PRO A 426 -8.42 20.30 33.91
N VAL A 427 -8.03 20.10 35.17
CA VAL A 427 -6.63 19.96 35.59
C VAL A 427 -6.20 18.50 35.81
N HIS A 428 -6.60 17.61 34.90
CA HIS A 428 -6.25 16.21 35.00
C HIS A 428 -4.77 15.95 34.66
N ARG A 429 -4.18 14.91 35.28
CA ARG A 429 -2.80 14.50 35.02
C ARG A 429 -2.54 14.22 33.55
N GLY A 430 -3.51 13.71 32.81
CA GLY A 430 -3.46 13.45 31.36
C GLY A 430 -3.29 14.72 30.51
N ILE A 431 -3.70 15.89 31.03
CA ILE A 431 -3.56 17.19 30.36
C ILE A 431 -2.27 17.88 30.84
N VAL A 432 -2.16 18.14 32.13
CA VAL A 432 -1.06 18.97 32.66
C VAL A 432 0.25 18.22 32.80
N GLY A 433 0.23 16.91 33.03
CA GLY A 433 1.42 16.05 33.04
C GLY A 433 2.58 16.63 33.90
N ASN A 434 3.75 16.69 33.31
CA ASN A 434 4.96 17.24 33.90
C ASN A 434 5.00 18.78 33.95
N TRP A 435 3.96 19.46 33.47
CA TRP A 435 3.85 20.92 33.47
C TRP A 435 3.10 21.49 34.69
N ALA A 436 2.60 20.62 35.55
CA ALA A 436 1.76 21.04 36.70
C ALA A 436 2.36 22.18 37.50
N SER A 437 3.69 22.17 37.74
CA SER A 437 4.39 23.24 38.48
C SER A 437 4.42 24.61 37.78
N LEU A 438 4.20 24.64 36.46
CA LEU A 438 4.15 25.87 35.65
C LEU A 438 2.73 26.29 35.30
N VAL A 439 1.81 25.32 35.21
CA VAL A 439 0.39 25.57 35.02
C VAL A 439 -0.20 26.29 36.23
N PHE A 440 0.20 25.90 37.42
CA PHE A 440 -0.24 26.57 38.66
C PHE A 440 0.75 27.63 39.10
N ASN A 441 0.31 28.84 39.26
CA ASN A 441 1.14 29.87 39.88
C ASN A 441 1.13 29.69 41.42
N ASN A 442 2.18 29.07 41.95
CA ASN A 442 2.32 28.84 43.39
C ASN A 442 2.78 30.08 44.14
N ASP A 443 3.13 31.17 43.41
CA ASP A 443 3.60 32.42 44.02
C ASP A 443 2.46 33.33 44.50
N LEU A 444 1.20 32.97 44.26
CA LEU A 444 0.02 33.69 44.71
C LEU A 444 -0.69 32.92 45.82
N PRO A 445 -1.38 33.65 46.75
CA PRO A 445 -2.17 32.99 47.80
C PRO A 445 -3.27 32.06 47.26
N GLU A 446 -3.78 32.36 46.06
CA GLU A 446 -4.78 31.57 45.34
C GLU A 446 -4.12 30.83 44.18
N ARG A 447 -4.33 29.54 44.13
CA ARG A 447 -3.80 28.64 43.07
C ARG A 447 -4.49 28.90 41.74
N ARG A 448 -3.95 29.84 40.94
CA ARG A 448 -4.50 30.21 39.63
C ARG A 448 -3.82 29.46 38.50
N VAL A 449 -4.61 29.14 37.45
CA VAL A 449 -4.11 28.44 36.24
C VAL A 449 -3.60 29.44 35.23
N VAL A 450 -2.35 29.29 34.80
CA VAL A 450 -1.70 30.12 33.78
C VAL A 450 -2.20 29.67 32.39
N ARG A 451 -3.02 30.54 31.77
CA ARG A 451 -3.71 30.22 30.50
C ARG A 451 -2.79 29.75 29.40
N THR A 452 -1.75 30.49 29.03
CA THR A 452 -0.86 30.12 27.92
C THR A 452 -0.10 28.82 28.12
N VAL A 453 0.22 28.48 29.38
CA VAL A 453 0.86 27.20 29.71
C VAL A 453 -0.16 26.07 29.61
N TYR A 454 -1.38 26.31 30.07
CA TYR A 454 -2.45 25.34 29.98
C TYR A 454 -2.84 25.05 28.51
N GLU A 455 -2.94 26.09 27.64
CA GLU A 455 -3.15 25.92 26.19
C GLU A 455 -2.12 24.97 25.58
N ILE A 456 -0.83 25.14 25.91
CA ILE A 456 0.25 24.25 25.42
C ILE A 456 0.04 22.82 25.91
N CYS A 457 -0.30 22.63 27.19
CA CYS A 457 -0.57 21.30 27.74
C CYS A 457 -1.75 20.62 27.03
N THR A 458 -2.84 21.37 26.81
CA THR A 458 -4.02 20.89 26.10
C THR A 458 -3.67 20.44 24.67
N PHE A 459 -2.91 21.24 23.90
CA PHE A 459 -2.50 20.85 22.55
C PHE A 459 -1.53 19.65 22.53
N GLN A 460 -0.67 19.51 23.53
CA GLN A 460 0.18 18.32 23.66
C GLN A 460 -0.66 17.08 23.97
N ALA A 461 -1.63 17.19 24.88
CA ALA A 461 -2.54 16.10 25.20
C ALA A 461 -3.39 15.71 23.98
N LEU A 462 -3.98 16.69 23.28
CA LEU A 462 -4.73 16.46 22.06
C LEU A 462 -3.89 15.72 21.01
N ARG A 463 -2.66 16.16 20.78
CA ARG A 463 -1.74 15.50 19.84
C ARG A 463 -1.56 14.01 20.18
N GLU A 464 -1.31 13.68 21.44
CA GLU A 464 -1.12 12.29 21.84
C GLU A 464 -2.41 11.47 21.68
N GLN A 465 -3.57 12.04 22.01
CA GLN A 465 -4.85 11.33 21.86
C GLN A 465 -5.25 11.14 20.39
N LEU A 466 -5.02 12.14 19.53
CA LEU A 466 -5.20 11.98 18.08
C LEU A 466 -4.30 10.86 17.54
N ARG A 467 -3.02 10.83 17.92
CA ARG A 467 -2.08 9.80 17.46
C ARG A 467 -2.52 8.38 17.82
N CYS A 468 -3.18 8.22 18.98
CA CYS A 468 -3.74 6.95 19.42
C CYS A 468 -5.16 6.69 18.90
N LYS A 469 -5.73 7.61 18.11
CA LYS A 469 -7.13 7.56 17.67
C LYS A 469 -8.15 7.46 18.82
N GLU A 470 -7.82 7.97 19.99
CA GLU A 470 -8.76 8.10 21.11
C GLU A 470 -9.58 9.41 21.04
N VAL A 471 -9.04 10.40 20.34
CA VAL A 471 -9.75 11.60 19.88
C VAL A 471 -9.80 11.57 18.36
N TRP A 472 -10.95 11.91 17.80
CA TRP A 472 -11.20 11.92 16.37
C TRP A 472 -11.87 13.24 15.94
N VAL A 473 -12.03 13.47 14.62
CA VAL A 473 -12.48 14.75 14.07
C VAL A 473 -13.67 14.53 13.14
N HIS A 474 -14.73 15.27 13.34
CA HIS A 474 -15.89 15.26 12.46
C HIS A 474 -15.53 15.67 11.03
N GLY A 475 -16.05 14.93 10.05
CA GLY A 475 -15.79 15.18 8.62
C GLY A 475 -14.41 14.75 8.12
N ALA A 476 -13.55 14.18 8.97
CA ALA A 476 -12.30 13.56 8.55
C ALA A 476 -12.52 12.18 7.91
N ASP A 477 -11.58 11.73 7.08
CA ASP A 477 -11.55 10.36 6.55
C ASP A 477 -10.60 9.47 7.37
N ARG A 478 -9.31 9.82 7.41
CA ARG A 478 -8.30 9.08 8.21
C ARG A 478 -8.42 9.29 9.71
N TRP A 479 -8.87 10.48 10.13
CA TRP A 479 -9.04 10.87 11.52
C TRP A 479 -10.50 10.82 11.98
N ARG A 480 -11.34 10.02 11.28
CA ARG A 480 -12.74 9.75 11.61
C ARG A 480 -12.89 8.96 12.89
N ASN A 481 -14.13 8.82 13.33
CA ASN A 481 -14.47 7.96 14.46
C ASN A 481 -13.90 6.54 14.26
N PRO A 482 -13.07 6.05 15.20
CA PRO A 482 -12.44 4.74 15.06
C PRO A 482 -13.44 3.57 15.14
N ASP A 483 -14.68 3.78 15.59
CA ASP A 483 -15.71 2.75 15.56
C ASP A 483 -16.26 2.55 14.15
N ASP A 484 -16.21 3.60 13.29
CA ASP A 484 -16.53 3.50 11.85
C ASP A 484 -15.52 2.67 11.05
N ASP A 485 -14.36 2.41 11.64
CA ASP A 485 -13.33 1.53 11.07
C ASP A 485 -13.68 0.04 11.24
N LEU A 486 -14.58 -0.30 12.17
CA LEU A 486 -14.98 -1.69 12.42
C LEU A 486 -16.14 -2.10 11.49
N PRO A 487 -16.21 -3.38 11.09
CA PRO A 487 -17.31 -3.87 10.26
C PRO A 487 -18.66 -3.69 10.96
N ALA A 488 -19.57 -2.94 10.33
CA ALA A 488 -20.90 -2.68 10.91
C ALA A 488 -21.77 -3.94 10.97
N ASP A 489 -21.54 -4.89 10.04
CA ASP A 489 -22.27 -6.17 9.93
C ASP A 489 -21.62 -7.32 10.73
N PHE A 490 -20.65 -7.02 11.62
CA PHE A 490 -19.88 -8.07 12.30
C PHE A 490 -20.74 -9.04 13.08
N ASP A 491 -21.70 -8.53 13.86
CA ASP A 491 -22.53 -9.40 14.70
C ASP A 491 -23.53 -10.22 13.88
N GLU A 492 -24.04 -9.66 12.77
CA GLU A 492 -24.96 -10.33 11.86
C GLU A 492 -24.27 -11.41 11.03
N ARG A 493 -23.03 -11.17 10.60
CA ARG A 493 -22.23 -12.06 9.74
C ARG A 493 -21.05 -12.67 10.48
N ARG A 494 -21.15 -12.86 11.79
CA ARG A 494 -20.08 -13.32 12.66
C ARG A 494 -19.41 -14.59 12.14
N VAL A 495 -20.19 -15.62 11.77
CA VAL A 495 -19.68 -16.90 11.28
C VAL A 495 -18.85 -16.74 10.00
N GLU A 496 -19.32 -15.89 9.09
CA GLU A 496 -18.61 -15.63 7.83
C GLU A 496 -17.26 -14.92 8.06
N HIS A 497 -17.22 -13.94 8.97
CA HIS A 497 -15.99 -13.21 9.31
C HIS A 497 -14.94 -14.13 9.93
N TYR A 498 -15.36 -15.00 10.87
CA TYR A 498 -14.47 -15.98 11.46
C TYR A 498 -13.96 -17.02 10.45
N THR A 499 -14.84 -17.49 9.57
CA THR A 499 -14.48 -18.42 8.49
C THR A 499 -13.49 -17.77 7.51
N ALA A 500 -13.70 -16.52 7.14
CA ALA A 500 -12.80 -15.76 6.26
C ALA A 500 -11.40 -15.58 6.85
N LEU A 501 -11.31 -15.45 8.18
CA LEU A 501 -10.04 -15.39 8.91
C LEU A 501 -9.46 -16.77 9.23
N ARG A 502 -10.20 -17.86 8.95
CA ARG A 502 -9.84 -19.25 9.34
C ARG A 502 -9.63 -19.40 10.85
N GLN A 503 -10.45 -18.68 11.64
CA GLN A 503 -10.39 -18.72 13.10
C GLN A 503 -11.61 -19.45 13.67
N PRO A 504 -11.46 -20.20 14.78
CA PRO A 504 -12.59 -20.86 15.45
C PRO A 504 -13.52 -19.84 16.10
N LEU A 505 -14.81 -20.16 16.17
CA LEU A 505 -15.82 -19.30 16.82
C LEU A 505 -15.65 -19.23 18.34
N ASP A 506 -15.11 -20.28 18.94
CA ASP A 506 -14.90 -20.39 20.38
C ASP A 506 -13.48 -19.94 20.75
N ALA A 507 -13.38 -18.96 21.65
CA ALA A 507 -12.13 -18.51 22.23
C ALA A 507 -11.32 -19.63 22.89
N THR A 508 -12.01 -20.63 23.48
CA THR A 508 -11.37 -21.77 24.15
C THR A 508 -10.63 -22.65 23.15
N GLU A 509 -11.24 -22.92 22.00
CA GLU A 509 -10.62 -23.69 20.92
C GLU A 509 -9.37 -22.99 20.36
N PHE A 510 -9.45 -21.66 20.14
CA PHE A 510 -8.31 -20.84 19.73
C PHE A 510 -7.16 -20.92 20.74
N ILE A 511 -7.48 -20.74 22.02
CA ILE A 511 -6.52 -20.76 23.13
C ILE A 511 -5.87 -22.15 23.28
N ASP A 512 -6.65 -23.19 23.27
CA ASP A 512 -6.16 -24.58 23.44
C ASP A 512 -5.26 -24.99 22.28
N THR A 513 -5.59 -24.59 21.05
CA THR A 513 -4.75 -24.79 19.86
C THR A 513 -3.41 -24.08 20.02
N LEU A 514 -3.42 -22.79 20.35
CA LEU A 514 -2.18 -22.01 20.50
C LEU A 514 -1.33 -22.49 21.67
N LYS A 515 -1.96 -22.95 22.75
CA LYS A 515 -1.30 -23.51 23.93
C LYS A 515 -0.62 -24.84 23.60
N ALA A 516 -1.30 -25.71 22.84
CA ALA A 516 -0.75 -26.96 22.36
C ALA A 516 0.44 -26.74 21.41
N GLU A 517 0.33 -25.78 20.49
CA GLU A 517 1.43 -25.40 19.61
C GLU A 517 2.65 -24.89 20.39
N MET A 518 2.42 -24.06 21.44
CA MET A 518 3.49 -23.58 22.32
C MET A 518 4.17 -24.73 23.06
N ASP A 519 3.39 -25.63 23.65
CA ASP A 519 3.91 -26.75 24.40
C ASP A 519 4.74 -27.68 23.49
N ALA A 520 4.21 -28.03 22.33
CA ALA A 520 4.90 -28.84 21.32
C ALA A 520 6.22 -28.19 20.87
N ALA A 521 6.22 -26.86 20.58
CA ALA A 521 7.43 -26.17 20.14
C ALA A 521 8.50 -26.07 21.24
N LEU A 522 8.09 -25.80 22.48
CA LEU A 522 8.99 -25.72 23.62
C LEU A 522 9.55 -27.09 24.02
N SER A 523 8.71 -28.13 24.03
CA SER A 523 9.12 -29.51 24.30
C SER A 523 10.14 -29.98 23.25
N ALA A 524 9.83 -29.75 21.97
CA ALA A 524 10.77 -30.11 20.89
C ALA A 524 12.11 -29.37 20.99
N LEU A 525 12.12 -28.07 21.36
CA LEU A 525 13.38 -27.34 21.61
C LEU A 525 14.11 -27.90 22.82
N ASN A 526 13.39 -28.17 23.90
CA ASN A 526 13.97 -28.74 25.12
C ASN A 526 14.65 -30.11 24.90
N ASP A 527 14.02 -30.93 24.05
CA ASP A 527 14.53 -32.29 23.78
C ASP A 527 15.70 -32.27 22.77
N ASP A 528 15.60 -31.42 21.76
CA ASP A 528 16.59 -31.38 20.66
C ASP A 528 17.84 -30.53 21.00
N ILE A 529 17.78 -29.64 22.00
CA ILE A 529 18.86 -28.68 22.27
C ILE A 529 20.21 -29.35 22.55
N ALA A 530 20.21 -30.54 23.17
CA ALA A 530 21.46 -31.29 23.44
C ALA A 530 22.19 -31.76 22.17
N GLY A 531 21.45 -31.90 21.05
CA GLY A 531 21.97 -32.24 19.72
C GLY A 531 22.30 -31.02 18.84
N CYS A 532 22.04 -29.80 19.32
CA CYS A 532 22.24 -28.56 18.58
C CYS A 532 23.54 -27.86 19.02
N ASP A 533 24.65 -28.11 18.34
CA ASP A 533 25.97 -27.50 18.63
C ASP A 533 26.02 -25.98 18.39
N TRP A 534 25.02 -25.41 17.75
CA TRP A 534 24.91 -23.97 17.49
C TRP A 534 24.15 -23.18 18.53
N ILE A 535 23.48 -23.84 19.52
CA ILE A 535 22.71 -23.20 20.58
C ILE A 535 23.29 -23.58 21.93
N ASP A 536 23.37 -22.60 22.82
CA ASP A 536 23.67 -22.80 24.21
C ASP A 536 22.75 -21.92 25.07
N ILE A 537 22.02 -22.51 26.02
CA ILE A 537 21.09 -21.81 26.92
C ILE A 537 21.57 -22.05 28.37
N ALA A 538 22.04 -20.97 29.00
CA ALA A 538 22.49 -20.97 30.39
C ALA A 538 22.35 -19.56 30.99
N ASP A 539 22.25 -19.44 32.31
CA ASP A 539 22.26 -18.14 32.96
C ASP A 539 23.64 -17.47 32.79
N ARG A 540 23.65 -16.34 32.05
CA ARG A 540 24.84 -15.50 31.80
C ARG A 540 24.66 -14.09 32.33
N GLY A 541 23.74 -13.89 33.26
CA GLY A 541 23.46 -12.61 33.87
C GLY A 541 23.12 -11.54 32.84
N LYS A 542 23.88 -10.44 32.81
CA LYS A 542 23.61 -9.30 31.87
C LYS A 542 23.78 -9.63 30.38
N GLN A 543 24.45 -10.73 30.02
CA GLN A 543 24.66 -11.12 28.63
C GLN A 543 23.41 -11.81 28.01
N GLY A 544 22.46 -12.22 28.86
CA GLY A 544 21.26 -12.93 28.45
C GLY A 544 21.46 -14.45 28.32
N PRO A 545 20.40 -15.27 28.44
CA PRO A 545 20.52 -16.71 28.57
C PRO A 545 20.82 -17.44 27.27
N ILE A 546 20.48 -16.90 26.08
CA ILE A 546 20.59 -17.61 24.80
C ILE A 546 21.87 -17.18 24.07
N LYS A 547 22.67 -18.17 23.63
CA LYS A 547 23.79 -17.98 22.70
C LYS A 547 23.49 -18.78 21.44
N LEU A 548 23.49 -18.09 20.29
CA LEU A 548 23.25 -18.68 18.95
C LEU A 548 24.48 -18.41 18.07
N SER A 549 25.05 -19.45 17.49
CA SER A 549 26.18 -19.34 16.58
C SER A 549 25.73 -18.77 15.23
N PRO A 550 26.50 -17.87 14.60
CA PRO A 550 26.18 -17.35 13.27
C PRO A 550 26.04 -18.46 12.22
N LEU A 551 25.33 -18.17 11.14
CA LEU A 551 25.30 -18.99 9.96
C LEU A 551 26.58 -18.80 9.13
N ASP A 552 27.05 -19.87 8.49
CA ASP A 552 28.15 -19.79 7.55
C ASP A 552 27.78 -18.93 6.34
N ALA A 553 28.72 -18.14 5.87
CA ALA A 553 28.54 -17.32 4.67
C ALA A 553 28.42 -18.21 3.43
N VAL A 554 27.40 -17.96 2.61
CA VAL A 554 27.20 -18.64 1.32
C VAL A 554 27.71 -17.75 0.21
N THR A 555 28.64 -18.24 -0.60
CA THR A 555 29.12 -17.52 -1.79
C THR A 555 28.30 -17.89 -3.01
N GLU A 556 28.10 -16.93 -3.93
CA GLU A 556 27.41 -17.19 -5.20
C GLU A 556 28.18 -18.26 -6.01
N PRO A 557 27.54 -19.36 -6.43
CA PRO A 557 28.13 -20.38 -7.25
C PRO A 557 28.72 -19.83 -8.57
N SER A 558 29.87 -20.36 -9.00
CA SER A 558 30.55 -19.91 -10.23
C SER A 558 29.74 -20.17 -11.50
N SER A 559 28.91 -21.23 -11.51
CA SER A 559 27.94 -21.55 -12.57
C SER A 559 26.89 -20.47 -12.77
N LEU A 560 26.38 -19.86 -11.71
CA LEU A 560 25.41 -18.76 -11.82
C LEU A 560 26.01 -17.48 -12.41
N ARG A 561 27.27 -17.18 -12.05
CA ARG A 561 28.02 -16.08 -12.70
C ARG A 561 28.25 -16.34 -14.18
N ALA A 562 28.60 -17.58 -14.54
CA ALA A 562 28.75 -17.97 -15.94
C ALA A 562 27.44 -17.90 -16.73
N LEU A 563 26.30 -18.28 -16.11
CA LEU A 563 24.98 -18.18 -16.72
C LEU A 563 24.60 -16.72 -17.01
N LYS A 564 24.77 -15.83 -16.03
CA LYS A 564 24.52 -14.38 -16.22
C LYS A 564 25.40 -13.78 -17.32
N ALA A 565 26.66 -14.21 -17.41
CA ALA A 565 27.55 -13.79 -18.48
C ALA A 565 27.14 -14.34 -19.85
N ASP A 566 26.56 -15.54 -19.90
CA ASP A 566 26.05 -16.13 -21.15
C ASP A 566 24.79 -15.38 -21.64
N VAL A 567 23.89 -15.03 -20.78
CA VAL A 567 22.75 -14.14 -21.10
C VAL A 567 23.26 -12.84 -21.73
N GLY A 568 24.22 -12.17 -21.09
CA GLY A 568 24.81 -10.94 -21.62
C GLY A 568 25.51 -11.09 -22.96
N ARG A 569 26.07 -12.27 -23.27
CA ARG A 569 26.66 -12.57 -24.57
C ARG A 569 25.64 -12.84 -25.68
N ARG A 570 24.52 -13.50 -25.36
CA ARG A 570 23.47 -13.84 -26.34
C ARG A 570 22.70 -12.61 -26.80
N TRP A 571 22.30 -11.75 -25.92
CA TRP A 571 21.46 -10.58 -26.23
C TRP A 571 22.20 -9.25 -26.23
N GLY A 572 23.46 -9.23 -25.77
CA GLY A 572 24.24 -7.99 -25.66
C GLY A 572 23.70 -7.07 -24.57
N THR A 573 23.96 -5.75 -24.72
CA THR A 573 23.42 -4.73 -23.80
C THR A 573 22.05 -4.31 -24.24
N ILE A 574 21.04 -4.49 -23.40
CA ILE A 574 19.64 -4.16 -23.66
C ILE A 574 19.29 -2.85 -22.97
N PRO A 575 18.77 -1.84 -23.69
CA PRO A 575 18.22 -0.64 -23.04
C PRO A 575 17.07 -0.97 -22.08
N MET A 576 17.00 -0.29 -20.95
CA MET A 576 15.91 -0.51 -19.97
C MET A 576 14.53 -0.24 -20.56
N ILE A 577 14.41 0.74 -21.47
CA ILE A 577 13.16 1.02 -22.18
C ILE A 577 12.70 -0.16 -23.05
N ASP A 578 13.62 -0.94 -23.63
CA ASP A 578 13.30 -2.14 -24.41
C ASP A 578 12.87 -3.28 -23.48
N MET A 579 13.45 -3.43 -22.29
CA MET A 579 12.95 -4.36 -21.28
C MET A 579 11.50 -4.04 -20.87
N LEU A 580 11.19 -2.76 -20.62
CA LEU A 580 9.85 -2.31 -20.32
C LEU A 580 8.88 -2.59 -21.48
N LYS A 581 9.27 -2.22 -22.70
CA LYS A 581 8.47 -2.45 -23.90
C LYS A 581 8.13 -3.93 -24.09
N GLU A 582 9.13 -4.80 -24.03
CA GLU A 582 8.93 -6.25 -24.17
C GLU A 582 8.01 -6.82 -23.08
N ALA A 583 8.20 -6.38 -21.82
CA ALA A 583 7.35 -6.83 -20.71
C ALA A 583 5.89 -6.40 -20.92
N VAL A 584 5.65 -5.17 -21.32
CA VAL A 584 4.32 -4.63 -21.61
C VAL A 584 3.64 -5.36 -22.77
N LEU A 585 4.36 -5.54 -23.90
CA LEU A 585 3.79 -6.19 -25.08
C LEU A 585 3.54 -7.68 -24.90
N ARG A 586 4.35 -8.37 -24.08
CA ARG A 586 4.18 -9.80 -23.78
C ARG A 586 3.12 -10.07 -22.71
N SER A 587 2.95 -9.17 -21.75
CA SER A 587 1.93 -9.32 -20.70
C SER A 587 0.54 -8.83 -21.12
N GLY A 588 0.44 -7.96 -22.13
CA GLY A 588 -0.82 -7.33 -22.51
C GLY A 588 -1.38 -6.35 -21.46
N CYS A 589 -0.56 -5.92 -20.49
CA CYS A 589 -1.02 -5.13 -19.33
C CYS A 589 -1.59 -3.74 -19.69
N LEU A 590 -1.43 -3.26 -20.92
CA LEU A 590 -2.00 -2.00 -21.40
C LEU A 590 -3.26 -2.16 -22.26
N ASP A 591 -3.70 -3.37 -22.57
CA ASP A 591 -4.80 -3.62 -23.50
C ASP A 591 -6.13 -2.99 -23.05
N GLN A 592 -6.41 -3.03 -21.74
CA GLN A 592 -7.60 -2.41 -21.18
C GLN A 592 -7.56 -0.88 -21.27
N ILE A 593 -6.39 -0.27 -21.08
CA ILE A 593 -6.20 1.19 -21.14
C ILE A 593 -6.37 1.66 -22.58
N THR A 594 -5.81 0.94 -23.53
CA THR A 594 -5.86 1.28 -24.96
C THR A 594 -7.26 1.13 -25.55
N SER A 595 -8.07 0.20 -25.05
CA SER A 595 -9.47 0.04 -25.48
C SER A 595 -10.34 1.27 -25.15
N THR A 596 -9.99 2.05 -24.11
CA THR A 596 -10.69 3.28 -23.71
C THR A 596 -10.24 4.52 -24.48
N ALA A 597 -9.07 4.48 -25.13
CA ALA A 597 -8.42 5.62 -25.79
C ALA A 597 -9.13 6.06 -27.08
N SER A 598 -9.91 5.20 -27.69
CA SER A 598 -10.63 5.52 -28.93
C SER A 598 -11.59 6.71 -28.82
N ARG A 599 -11.92 7.15 -27.59
CA ARG A 599 -12.77 8.33 -27.34
C ARG A 599 -12.01 9.66 -27.44
N ASP A 600 -10.68 9.65 -27.25
CA ASP A 600 -9.87 10.88 -27.16
C ASP A 600 -9.08 11.16 -28.45
N GLY A 601 -9.31 10.41 -29.54
CA GLY A 601 -8.66 10.62 -30.85
C GLY A 601 -7.19 10.23 -30.88
N ILE A 602 -6.68 9.48 -29.90
CA ILE A 602 -5.32 8.93 -29.86
C ILE A 602 -5.38 7.47 -30.33
N SER A 603 -4.52 7.09 -31.28
CA SER A 603 -4.44 5.68 -31.68
C SER A 603 -3.90 4.81 -30.53
N PRO A 604 -4.35 3.54 -30.41
CA PRO A 604 -3.85 2.62 -29.39
C PRO A 604 -2.31 2.53 -29.37
N ASP A 605 -1.68 2.41 -30.54
CA ASP A 605 -0.22 2.31 -30.64
C ASP A 605 0.49 3.57 -30.11
N THR A 606 0.00 4.75 -30.50
CA THR A 606 0.53 6.04 -29.99
C THR A 606 0.36 6.15 -28.48
N LEU A 607 -0.76 5.67 -27.92
CA LEU A 607 -0.97 5.69 -26.49
C LEU A 607 0.01 4.76 -25.75
N VAL A 608 0.25 3.55 -26.27
CA VAL A 608 1.25 2.60 -25.71
C VAL A 608 2.64 3.25 -25.72
N GLU A 609 3.07 3.84 -26.83
CA GLU A 609 4.36 4.53 -26.93
C GLU A 609 4.52 5.61 -25.85
N ARG A 610 3.51 6.48 -25.75
CA ARG A 610 3.51 7.58 -24.77
C ARG A 610 3.49 7.07 -23.34
N LEU A 611 2.72 6.00 -23.03
CA LEU A 611 2.70 5.39 -21.70
C LEU A 611 4.06 4.79 -21.32
N LEU A 612 4.71 4.08 -22.22
CA LEU A 612 6.07 3.55 -22.02
C LEU A 612 7.05 4.66 -21.67
N LEU A 613 7.03 5.78 -22.41
CA LEU A 613 7.90 6.93 -22.16
C LEU A 613 7.61 7.59 -20.81
N VAL A 614 6.33 7.72 -20.43
CA VAL A 614 5.93 8.32 -19.15
C VAL A 614 6.32 7.41 -17.98
N ILE A 615 6.06 6.10 -18.07
CA ILE A 615 6.47 5.13 -17.05
C ILE A 615 7.98 5.16 -16.87
N TYR A 616 8.74 5.19 -17.97
CA TYR A 616 10.19 5.29 -17.93
C TYR A 616 10.66 6.61 -17.27
N ALA A 617 10.05 7.75 -17.63
CA ALA A 617 10.39 9.07 -17.07
C ALA A 617 10.22 9.14 -15.55
N TYR A 618 9.12 8.59 -15.03
CA TYR A 618 8.83 8.55 -13.60
C TYR A 618 9.65 7.49 -12.88
N GLY A 619 9.77 6.29 -13.46
CA GLY A 619 10.49 5.16 -12.86
C GLY A 619 11.99 5.37 -12.76
N THR A 620 12.59 6.15 -13.70
CA THR A 620 14.00 6.57 -13.64
C THR A 620 14.21 7.90 -12.90
N ASN A 621 13.13 8.59 -12.54
CA ASN A 621 13.14 9.94 -11.93
C ASN A 621 13.78 11.03 -12.81
N THR A 622 13.94 10.80 -14.11
CA THR A 622 14.48 11.81 -15.05
C THR A 622 13.48 12.94 -15.33
N GLY A 623 12.18 12.60 -15.28
CA GLY A 623 11.08 13.50 -15.55
C GLY A 623 10.73 13.60 -17.04
N ILE A 624 9.48 13.97 -17.32
CA ILE A 624 8.92 14.01 -18.69
C ILE A 624 9.71 14.93 -19.59
N ALA A 625 10.11 16.12 -19.12
CA ALA A 625 10.83 17.11 -19.94
C ALA A 625 12.18 16.59 -20.46
N ALA A 626 12.87 15.73 -19.71
CA ALA A 626 14.13 15.14 -20.15
C ALA A 626 13.91 14.04 -21.21
N ILE A 627 12.78 13.36 -21.16
CA ILE A 627 12.43 12.30 -22.13
C ILE A 627 11.86 12.90 -23.42
N ALA A 628 11.05 13.97 -23.34
CA ALA A 628 10.40 14.61 -24.48
C ALA A 628 11.36 15.13 -25.59
N GLY A 629 12.65 15.27 -25.29
CA GLY A 629 13.67 15.65 -26.29
C GLY A 629 14.25 14.49 -27.11
N GLY A 630 13.77 13.24 -26.93
CA GLY A 630 14.28 12.04 -27.62
C GLY A 630 13.79 11.86 -29.06
N GLU A 631 14.38 10.92 -29.79
CA GLU A 631 14.08 10.61 -31.22
C GLU A 631 12.73 9.88 -31.45
N HIS A 632 11.73 10.04 -30.57
CA HIS A 632 10.42 9.37 -30.67
C HIS A 632 9.29 10.26 -31.15
N GLY A 633 9.53 11.57 -31.37
CA GLY A 633 8.56 12.50 -31.97
C GLY A 633 7.40 12.95 -31.06
N HIS A 634 7.36 12.57 -29.78
CA HIS A 634 6.33 13.00 -28.82
C HIS A 634 6.77 14.23 -28.04
N SER A 635 5.87 15.24 -27.97
CA SER A 635 6.14 16.48 -27.24
C SER A 635 5.95 16.34 -25.71
N ASP A 636 6.50 17.27 -24.93
CA ASP A 636 6.29 17.36 -23.48
C ASP A 636 4.79 17.45 -23.14
N ASN A 637 4.02 18.21 -23.92
CA ASN A 637 2.58 18.34 -23.74
C ASN A 637 1.82 17.03 -23.98
N ASP A 638 2.21 16.27 -25.00
CA ASP A 638 1.62 14.96 -25.28
C ASP A 638 1.84 13.99 -24.14
N LEU A 639 3.06 13.92 -23.63
CA LEU A 639 3.41 13.02 -22.53
C LEU A 639 2.74 13.44 -21.22
N ARG A 640 2.66 14.76 -20.93
CA ARG A 640 1.93 15.26 -19.75
C ARG A 640 0.44 15.03 -19.85
N TYR A 641 -0.15 15.11 -21.06
CA TYR A 641 -1.56 14.78 -21.27
C TYR A 641 -1.82 13.32 -20.92
N VAL A 642 -1.04 12.40 -21.52
CA VAL A 642 -1.19 10.95 -21.26
C VAL A 642 -0.96 10.62 -19.78
N ARG A 643 0.06 11.22 -19.15
CA ARG A 643 0.30 11.05 -17.70
C ARG A 643 -0.94 11.41 -16.88
N ARG A 644 -1.53 12.57 -17.13
CA ARG A 644 -2.68 13.06 -16.34
C ARG A 644 -3.94 12.26 -16.60
N ARG A 645 -4.17 11.88 -17.85
CA ARG A 645 -5.40 11.24 -18.29
C ARG A 645 -5.43 9.73 -18.07
N TYR A 646 -4.30 9.05 -18.30
CA TYR A 646 -4.24 7.60 -18.37
C TYR A 646 -3.37 6.93 -17.31
N LEU A 647 -2.35 7.60 -16.76
CA LEU A 647 -1.44 6.98 -15.80
C LEU A 647 -1.70 7.52 -14.38
N THR A 648 -2.63 6.91 -13.67
CA THR A 648 -2.89 7.13 -12.23
C THR A 648 -2.14 6.10 -11.38
N ASN A 649 -2.11 6.30 -10.05
CA ASN A 649 -1.51 5.34 -9.13
C ASN A 649 -2.18 3.97 -9.21
N ASP A 650 -3.52 3.93 -9.30
CA ASP A 650 -4.27 2.66 -9.42
C ASP A 650 -3.93 1.92 -10.72
N ILE A 651 -3.81 2.64 -11.83
CA ILE A 651 -3.44 2.07 -13.12
C ILE A 651 -2.00 1.58 -13.11
N ALA A 652 -1.06 2.36 -12.55
CA ALA A 652 0.33 1.94 -12.40
C ALA A 652 0.45 0.69 -11.50
N GLN A 653 -0.35 0.63 -10.43
CA GLN A 653 -0.45 -0.56 -9.58
C GLN A 653 -0.95 -1.77 -10.38
N ALA A 654 -2.02 -1.62 -11.18
CA ALA A 654 -2.57 -2.69 -12.01
C ALA A 654 -1.55 -3.20 -13.03
N ILE A 655 -0.84 -2.30 -13.73
CA ILE A 655 0.24 -2.66 -14.66
C ILE A 655 1.32 -3.51 -13.96
N ALA A 656 1.76 -3.09 -12.77
CA ALA A 656 2.78 -3.83 -12.03
C ALA A 656 2.29 -5.22 -11.58
N VAL A 657 1.00 -5.35 -11.23
CA VAL A 657 0.35 -6.63 -10.88
C VAL A 657 0.28 -7.56 -12.08
N GLU A 658 -0.18 -7.06 -13.24
CA GLU A 658 -0.28 -7.87 -14.47
C GLU A 658 1.09 -8.39 -14.95
N ILE A 659 2.14 -7.56 -14.88
CA ILE A 659 3.51 -8.02 -15.21
C ILE A 659 3.98 -9.09 -14.21
N ALA A 660 3.65 -8.95 -12.92
CA ALA A 660 3.99 -9.95 -11.91
C ALA A 660 3.26 -11.28 -12.18
N ASN A 661 1.95 -11.23 -12.45
CA ASN A 661 1.15 -12.42 -12.78
C ASN A 661 1.63 -13.08 -14.08
N ALA A 662 1.94 -12.30 -15.13
CA ALA A 662 2.53 -12.80 -16.36
C ALA A 662 3.89 -13.50 -16.09
N THR A 663 4.68 -12.97 -15.16
CA THR A 663 5.94 -13.61 -14.77
C THR A 663 5.70 -14.95 -14.06
N PHE A 664 4.74 -15.03 -13.15
CA PHE A 664 4.40 -16.27 -12.46
C PHE A 664 3.90 -17.32 -13.45
N ALA A 665 3.05 -16.94 -14.39
CA ALA A 665 2.54 -17.82 -15.44
C ALA A 665 3.62 -18.31 -16.41
N ALA A 666 4.63 -17.49 -16.70
CA ALA A 666 5.71 -17.81 -17.63
C ALA A 666 6.84 -18.67 -17.01
N ARG A 667 6.88 -18.82 -15.67
CA ARG A 667 7.93 -19.59 -14.98
C ARG A 667 7.78 -21.09 -15.22
N ASP A 668 8.83 -21.69 -15.77
CA ASP A 668 8.96 -23.13 -15.87
C ASP A 668 9.26 -23.74 -14.48
N PRO A 669 8.40 -24.62 -13.95
CA PRO A 669 8.62 -25.27 -12.66
C PRO A 669 9.92 -26.09 -12.56
N GLU A 670 10.41 -26.64 -13.67
CA GLU A 670 11.68 -27.38 -13.70
C GLU A 670 12.88 -26.47 -13.47
N VAL A 671 12.80 -25.22 -13.90
CA VAL A 671 13.85 -24.21 -13.72
C VAL A 671 13.75 -23.49 -12.38
N TRP A 672 12.55 -23.01 -12.06
CA TRP A 672 12.33 -22.12 -10.91
C TRP A 672 11.85 -22.83 -9.64
N GLY A 673 11.44 -24.10 -9.77
CA GLY A 673 10.83 -24.87 -8.71
C GLY A 673 9.34 -24.54 -8.51
N ALA A 674 8.70 -25.22 -7.54
CA ALA A 674 7.33 -24.91 -7.18
C ALA A 674 7.21 -23.45 -6.68
N GLY A 675 6.10 -22.79 -6.97
CA GLY A 675 5.83 -21.42 -6.55
C GLY A 675 6.01 -21.24 -5.03
N SER A 676 6.46 -20.06 -4.62
CA SER A 676 6.64 -19.71 -3.21
C SER A 676 5.39 -19.06 -2.66
N SER A 677 4.96 -19.46 -1.47
CA SER A 677 3.93 -18.77 -0.68
C SER A 677 4.50 -17.81 0.36
N VAL A 678 5.83 -17.55 0.33
CA VAL A 678 6.51 -16.67 1.29
C VAL A 678 7.14 -15.50 0.58
N VAL A 679 6.93 -14.30 1.13
CA VAL A 679 7.54 -13.05 0.69
C VAL A 679 8.61 -12.59 1.67
N ALA A 680 9.51 -11.74 1.22
CA ALA A 680 10.41 -10.97 2.06
C ALA A 680 10.05 -9.49 2.00
N SER A 681 10.06 -8.81 3.15
CA SER A 681 9.67 -7.41 3.22
C SER A 681 10.72 -6.59 3.96
N ASP A 682 11.03 -5.43 3.39
CA ASP A 682 11.94 -4.46 3.98
C ASP A 682 11.68 -3.06 3.45
N SER A 683 12.12 -2.05 4.19
CA SER A 683 12.01 -0.65 3.81
C SER A 683 13.33 -0.12 3.26
N THR A 684 13.20 0.83 2.32
CA THR A 684 14.33 1.60 1.82
C THR A 684 14.05 3.10 1.88
N HIS A 685 15.03 3.89 2.28
CA HIS A 685 14.90 5.34 2.40
C HIS A 685 15.20 6.03 1.08
N PHE A 686 14.28 6.89 0.64
CA PHE A 686 14.48 7.82 -0.47
C PHE A 686 14.50 9.23 0.06
N ARG A 687 15.53 9.98 -0.29
CA ARG A 687 15.56 11.42 0.01
C ARG A 687 14.51 12.16 -0.81
N ALA A 688 13.95 13.21 -0.27
CA ALA A 688 12.94 14.03 -0.93
C ALA A 688 13.13 15.51 -0.55
N PHE A 689 12.58 16.40 -1.37
CA PHE A 689 12.59 17.83 -1.10
C PHE A 689 11.85 18.15 0.21
N ASP A 690 12.33 19.18 0.92
CA ASP A 690 11.81 19.62 2.22
C ASP A 690 10.41 20.28 2.16
N GLN A 691 9.68 20.20 1.08
CA GLN A 691 8.44 20.94 0.84
C GLN A 691 7.17 20.09 0.92
N ASN A 692 7.28 18.89 1.46
CA ASN A 692 6.14 17.99 1.64
C ASN A 692 5.89 17.71 3.11
N ILE A 693 4.61 17.72 3.55
CA ILE A 693 4.25 17.41 4.93
C ILE A 693 4.50 15.95 5.31
N PHE A 694 4.54 15.03 4.33
CA PHE A 694 4.80 13.61 4.55
C PHE A 694 6.28 13.26 4.65
N THR A 695 7.18 14.14 4.22
CA THR A 695 8.61 13.92 4.31
C THR A 695 9.11 14.25 5.71
N GLU A 696 9.86 13.33 6.30
CA GLU A 696 10.38 13.46 7.66
C GLU A 696 11.89 13.24 7.69
N TRP A 697 12.54 13.75 8.77
CA TRP A 697 13.93 13.48 9.01
C TRP A 697 14.11 12.06 9.56
N HIS A 698 14.91 11.27 8.89
CA HIS A 698 15.26 9.93 9.36
C HIS A 698 16.63 9.95 10.04
N ALA A 699 16.68 9.62 11.35
CA ALA A 699 17.88 9.71 12.16
C ALA A 699 19.01 8.78 11.66
N ARG A 700 18.68 7.57 11.20
CA ARG A 700 19.64 6.56 10.70
C ARG A 700 20.29 7.00 9.39
N TYR A 701 19.52 7.62 8.49
CA TYR A 701 19.99 7.99 7.15
C TYR A 701 20.48 9.43 7.08
N GLY A 702 20.31 10.22 8.16
CA GLY A 702 20.81 11.60 8.25
C GLY A 702 20.20 12.57 7.25
N GLY A 703 19.02 12.29 6.73
CA GLY A 703 18.34 13.06 5.70
C GLY A 703 16.83 13.08 5.86
N ARG A 704 16.20 14.05 5.17
CA ARG A 704 14.76 14.12 5.04
C ARG A 704 14.32 13.28 3.85
N GLY A 705 13.23 12.55 3.99
CA GLY A 705 12.71 11.70 2.93
C GLY A 705 11.47 10.92 3.34
N VAL A 706 11.25 9.85 2.61
CA VAL A 706 10.18 8.87 2.81
C VAL A 706 10.78 7.46 2.81
N LEU A 707 10.04 6.50 3.31
CA LEU A 707 10.38 5.09 3.18
C LEU A 707 9.50 4.45 2.11
N ILE A 708 10.08 3.59 1.31
CA ILE A 708 9.35 2.68 0.44
C ILE A 708 9.45 1.29 1.06
N TYR A 709 8.30 0.69 1.35
CA TYR A 709 8.20 -0.64 1.89
C TYR A 709 7.87 -1.63 0.77
N TRP A 710 8.74 -2.62 0.58
CA TRP A 710 8.66 -3.61 -0.49
C TRP A 710 8.24 -4.97 0.01
N HIS A 711 7.46 -5.69 -0.79
CA HIS A 711 7.20 -7.12 -0.62
C HIS A 711 7.68 -7.86 -1.85
N VAL A 712 8.68 -8.67 -1.68
CA VAL A 712 9.39 -9.34 -2.78
C VAL A 712 9.30 -10.85 -2.59
N GLU A 713 8.80 -11.56 -3.58
CA GLU A 713 8.73 -13.01 -3.59
C GLU A 713 10.14 -13.60 -3.72
N ARG A 714 10.35 -14.82 -3.27
CA ARG A 714 11.65 -15.50 -3.14
C ARG A 714 12.51 -15.47 -4.42
N LYS A 715 11.90 -15.50 -5.62
CA LYS A 715 12.59 -15.38 -6.90
C LYS A 715 12.56 -13.95 -7.46
N SER A 716 12.59 -12.99 -6.56
CA SER A 716 12.80 -11.56 -6.82
C SER A 716 11.67 -10.85 -7.57
N MET A 717 10.43 -11.30 -7.49
CA MET A 717 9.28 -10.56 -8.00
C MET A 717 8.66 -9.69 -6.91
N ALA A 718 8.61 -8.37 -7.09
CA ALA A 718 7.92 -7.47 -6.16
C ALA A 718 6.41 -7.55 -6.38
N ILE A 719 5.69 -8.10 -5.40
CA ILE A 719 4.23 -8.23 -5.44
C ILE A 719 3.53 -6.98 -4.91
N HIS A 720 4.19 -6.20 -4.05
CA HIS A 720 3.63 -4.96 -3.49
C HIS A 720 4.72 -3.94 -3.19
N SER A 721 4.33 -2.66 -3.24
CA SER A 721 5.14 -1.54 -2.78
C SER A 721 4.25 -0.46 -2.16
N GLN A 722 4.74 0.18 -1.11
CA GLN A 722 3.99 1.20 -0.37
C GLN A 722 4.90 2.34 0.06
N LEU A 723 4.45 3.58 -0.20
CA LEU A 723 5.10 4.79 0.29
C LEU A 723 4.63 5.08 1.72
N ILE A 724 5.56 5.16 2.66
CA ILE A 724 5.29 5.46 4.06
C ILE A 724 6.17 6.59 4.57
N SER A 725 5.72 7.32 5.61
CA SER A 725 6.56 8.31 6.28
C SER A 725 7.63 7.63 7.11
N CYS A 726 8.73 8.34 7.41
CA CYS A 726 9.84 7.80 8.19
C CYS A 726 9.45 7.43 9.63
N SER A 727 8.34 7.94 10.15
CA SER A 727 7.81 7.64 11.48
C SER A 727 6.64 6.64 11.48
N ALA A 728 6.20 6.19 10.29
CA ALA A 728 5.13 5.20 10.17
C ALA A 728 5.57 3.83 10.71
N SER A 729 4.60 3.03 11.12
CA SER A 729 4.86 1.66 11.57
C SER A 729 5.18 0.75 10.38
N GLU A 730 6.40 0.27 10.29
CA GLU A 730 6.77 -0.75 9.29
C GLU A 730 5.96 -2.05 9.45
N VAL A 731 5.49 -2.36 10.67
CA VAL A 731 4.61 -3.52 10.93
C VAL A 731 3.26 -3.34 10.22
N ALA A 732 2.73 -2.11 10.16
CA ALA A 732 1.50 -1.83 9.44
C ALA A 732 1.68 -2.06 7.93
N ALA A 733 2.75 -1.51 7.35
CA ALA A 733 3.07 -1.69 5.94
C ALA A 733 3.32 -3.15 5.57
N MET A 734 4.00 -3.89 6.46
CA MET A 734 4.24 -5.33 6.33
C MET A 734 2.94 -6.13 6.20
N ILE A 735 1.97 -5.86 7.07
CA ILE A 735 0.69 -6.56 7.08
C ILE A 735 -0.14 -6.15 5.86
N GLU A 736 -0.24 -4.84 5.58
CA GLU A 736 -1.01 -4.29 4.48
C GLU A 736 -0.59 -4.89 3.13
N GLY A 737 0.71 -4.94 2.85
CA GLY A 737 1.22 -5.48 1.61
C GLY A 737 1.08 -7.00 1.48
N ALA A 738 1.12 -7.74 2.58
CA ALA A 738 0.88 -9.18 2.56
C ALA A 738 -0.59 -9.53 2.24
N ILE A 739 -1.53 -8.64 2.57
CA ILE A 739 -2.97 -8.89 2.37
C ILE A 739 -3.47 -8.30 1.04
N ARG A 740 -2.93 -7.14 0.61
CA ARG A 740 -3.49 -6.32 -0.47
C ARG A 740 -2.59 -6.19 -1.70
N HIS A 741 -1.75 -7.19 -1.97
CA HIS A 741 -0.85 -7.17 -3.14
C HIS A 741 -1.56 -7.33 -4.48
N SER A 742 -2.78 -7.87 -4.52
CA SER A 742 -3.62 -8.07 -5.71
C SER A 742 -3.01 -8.96 -6.81
N THR A 743 -1.90 -9.67 -6.56
CA THR A 743 -1.33 -10.66 -7.47
C THR A 743 -1.95 -12.04 -7.23
N ASP A 744 -1.75 -12.99 -8.15
CA ASP A 744 -2.24 -14.37 -8.04
C ASP A 744 -1.50 -15.22 -6.99
N MET A 745 -0.46 -14.67 -6.37
CA MET A 745 0.31 -15.33 -5.34
C MET A 745 -0.49 -15.47 -4.04
N ALA A 746 -0.52 -16.67 -3.45
CA ALA A 746 -1.00 -16.86 -2.09
C ALA A 746 0.13 -16.57 -1.08
N VAL A 747 -0.04 -15.57 -0.19
CA VAL A 747 0.96 -15.24 0.83
C VAL A 747 0.60 -15.93 2.14
N GLU A 748 1.43 -16.91 2.54
CA GLU A 748 1.29 -17.68 3.79
C GLU A 748 2.35 -17.29 4.83
N GLY A 749 3.43 -16.62 4.42
CA GLY A 749 4.49 -16.19 5.32
C GLY A 749 5.24 -14.98 4.83
N ASN A 750 5.84 -14.24 5.79
CA ASN A 750 6.60 -13.03 5.48
C ASN A 750 7.92 -13.01 6.26
N TYR A 751 9.05 -13.04 5.55
CA TYR A 751 10.37 -12.80 6.11
C TYR A 751 10.59 -11.30 6.29
N VAL A 752 10.94 -10.88 7.49
CA VAL A 752 11.12 -9.46 7.83
C VAL A 752 12.40 -9.23 8.62
N ASP A 753 12.92 -8.01 8.54
CA ASP A 753 14.04 -7.62 9.41
C ASP A 753 13.56 -7.47 10.87
N SER A 754 14.48 -7.19 11.75
CA SER A 754 14.28 -7.07 13.19
C SER A 754 13.18 -6.08 13.62
N HIS A 755 12.74 -5.18 12.77
CA HIS A 755 11.61 -4.28 13.05
C HIS A 755 10.28 -5.04 13.14
N GLY A 756 10.14 -6.15 12.41
CA GLY A 756 8.95 -7.02 12.46
C GLY A 756 8.84 -7.93 13.68
N GLN A 757 9.85 -8.03 14.54
CA GLN A 757 9.84 -8.94 15.71
C GLN A 757 8.94 -8.51 16.89
N THR A 758 8.01 -7.58 16.65
CA THR A 758 7.14 -7.02 17.69
C THR A 758 6.04 -8.01 18.09
N GLU A 759 5.66 -8.02 19.37
CA GLU A 759 4.60 -8.91 19.88
C GLU A 759 3.25 -8.59 19.22
N ILE A 760 2.93 -7.31 19.00
CA ILE A 760 1.70 -6.91 18.30
C ILE A 760 1.67 -7.42 16.84
N GLY A 761 2.81 -7.42 16.16
CA GLY A 761 2.92 -7.99 14.81
C GLY A 761 2.57 -9.46 14.78
N PHE A 762 3.16 -10.26 15.69
CA PHE A 762 2.84 -11.69 15.82
C PHE A 762 1.37 -11.94 16.18
N GLY A 763 0.78 -11.11 17.06
CA GLY A 763 -0.63 -11.24 17.44
C GLY A 763 -1.58 -11.03 16.28
N ILE A 764 -1.38 -9.97 15.51
CA ILE A 764 -2.24 -9.63 14.38
C ILE A 764 -2.07 -10.64 13.23
N THR A 765 -0.82 -11.02 12.89
CA THR A 765 -0.57 -11.97 11.79
C THR A 765 -1.14 -13.35 12.10
N ARG A 766 -1.13 -13.79 13.38
CA ARG A 766 -1.80 -15.02 13.81
C ARG A 766 -3.30 -14.99 13.53
N LEU A 767 -3.97 -13.88 13.82
CA LEU A 767 -5.40 -13.73 13.57
C LEU A 767 -5.72 -13.63 12.06
N LEU A 768 -4.81 -13.07 11.27
CA LEU A 768 -4.95 -12.94 9.82
C LEU A 768 -4.56 -14.21 9.04
N GLY A 769 -3.99 -15.20 9.71
CA GLY A 769 -3.71 -16.52 9.16
C GLY A 769 -2.46 -16.62 8.29
N PHE A 770 -1.41 -15.80 8.54
CA PHE A 770 -0.11 -15.96 7.90
C PHE A 770 1.07 -15.86 8.88
N ASP A 771 2.17 -16.51 8.55
CA ASP A 771 3.35 -16.62 9.41
C ASP A 771 4.24 -15.37 9.34
N LEU A 772 4.56 -14.81 10.49
CA LEU A 772 5.57 -13.76 10.64
C LEU A 772 6.92 -14.39 10.99
N LEU A 773 7.92 -14.21 10.12
CA LEU A 773 9.21 -14.90 10.18
C LEU A 773 10.37 -13.90 10.26
N PRO A 774 10.52 -13.16 11.37
CA PRO A 774 11.54 -12.14 11.50
C PRO A 774 12.94 -12.70 11.75
N ARG A 775 13.96 -11.97 11.26
CA ARG A 775 15.32 -12.12 11.78
C ARG A 775 15.37 -11.58 13.21
N ILE A 776 15.75 -12.41 14.14
CA ILE A 776 15.74 -12.06 15.57
C ILE A 776 17.00 -11.26 15.93
N LYS A 777 16.82 -9.99 16.31
CA LYS A 777 17.87 -9.14 16.87
C LYS A 777 17.98 -9.35 18.39
N ARG A 778 19.19 -9.35 18.91
CA ARG A 778 19.46 -9.55 20.34
C ARG A 778 18.83 -10.83 20.87
N ILE A 779 19.01 -11.93 20.13
CA ILE A 779 18.46 -13.26 20.45
C ILE A 779 18.79 -13.67 21.91
N ASN A 780 19.95 -13.24 22.42
CA ASN A 780 20.41 -13.50 23.76
C ASN A 780 19.49 -12.96 24.88
N HIS A 781 18.66 -11.96 24.59
CA HIS A 781 17.70 -11.36 25.53
C HIS A 781 16.23 -11.72 25.26
N VAL A 782 15.99 -12.57 24.24
CA VAL A 782 14.63 -13.00 23.93
C VAL A 782 14.10 -13.89 25.06
N LYS A 783 12.84 -13.69 25.42
CA LYS A 783 12.15 -14.45 26.46
C LYS A 783 11.21 -15.46 25.82
N LEU A 784 11.26 -16.69 26.30
CA LEU A 784 10.27 -17.72 26.00
C LEU A 784 9.21 -17.70 27.10
N TYR A 785 7.95 -17.60 26.71
CA TYR A 785 6.83 -17.60 27.65
C TYR A 785 6.34 -19.02 27.92
N ARG A 786 5.74 -19.26 29.11
CA ARG A 786 5.20 -20.57 29.48
C ARG A 786 3.74 -20.70 29.02
N PRO A 787 3.30 -21.88 28.54
CA PRO A 787 1.90 -22.14 28.24
C PRO A 787 1.04 -22.26 29.52
N GLY A 788 1.65 -22.57 30.66
CA GLY A 788 0.98 -22.70 31.96
C GLY A 788 1.88 -22.33 33.13
N PRO A 789 1.39 -22.53 34.38
CA PRO A 789 2.19 -22.33 35.58
C PRO A 789 3.45 -23.20 35.57
N LYS A 790 4.53 -22.72 36.16
CA LYS A 790 5.79 -23.47 36.27
C LYS A 790 5.56 -24.75 37.09
N ARG A 791 5.92 -25.90 36.53
CA ARG A 791 5.95 -27.20 37.20
C ARG A 791 7.42 -27.65 37.35
N PRO A 792 7.75 -28.41 38.42
CA PRO A 792 9.08 -28.99 38.56
C PRO A 792 9.43 -29.88 37.36
N GLY A 793 10.58 -29.65 36.75
CA GLY A 793 11.06 -30.44 35.60
C GLY A 793 10.58 -29.97 34.22
N ASP A 794 9.58 -29.06 34.11
CA ASP A 794 9.13 -28.52 32.84
C ASP A 794 10.24 -27.75 32.12
N TYR A 795 10.57 -28.17 30.90
CA TYR A 795 11.54 -27.53 30.01
C TYR A 795 12.92 -27.30 30.68
N SER A 796 13.43 -28.37 31.35
CA SER A 796 14.66 -28.26 32.19
C SER A 796 15.86 -27.75 31.44
N ASN A 797 16.04 -28.11 30.15
CA ASN A 797 17.19 -27.72 29.32
C ASN A 797 17.14 -26.28 28.79
N ILE A 798 15.97 -25.63 28.85
CA ILE A 798 15.76 -24.25 28.40
C ILE A 798 15.24 -23.34 29.52
N ALA A 799 15.27 -23.82 30.76
CA ALA A 799 14.67 -23.13 31.93
C ALA A 799 15.16 -21.69 32.12
N ASP A 800 16.43 -21.41 31.85
CA ASP A 800 17.05 -20.09 32.03
C ASP A 800 16.52 -19.05 31.01
N ALA A 801 15.99 -19.48 29.85
CA ALA A 801 15.37 -18.62 28.88
C ALA A 801 13.86 -18.43 29.12
N MET A 802 13.26 -19.21 30.03
CA MET A 802 11.82 -19.19 30.28
C MET A 802 11.38 -18.02 31.14
N SER A 803 10.26 -17.42 30.79
CA SER A 803 9.64 -16.29 31.49
C SER A 803 8.32 -16.70 32.17
N ARG A 804 7.49 -15.74 32.54
CA ARG A 804 6.16 -15.93 33.09
C ARG A 804 5.21 -16.68 32.12
N PRO A 805 4.10 -17.24 32.64
CA PRO A 805 3.06 -17.80 31.77
C PRO A 805 2.29 -16.72 30.99
N ILE A 806 1.67 -17.11 29.90
CA ILE A 806 0.73 -16.31 29.11
C ILE A 806 -0.55 -16.07 29.94
N GLN A 807 -1.13 -14.89 29.80
CA GLN A 807 -2.38 -14.52 30.48
C GLN A 807 -3.59 -14.87 29.59
N TRP A 808 -3.94 -16.14 29.50
CA TRP A 808 -4.99 -16.66 28.65
C TRP A 808 -6.36 -16.05 28.91
N GLY A 809 -6.66 -15.66 30.15
CA GLY A 809 -7.92 -15.02 30.51
C GLY A 809 -8.15 -13.70 29.75
N GLN A 810 -7.10 -12.89 29.57
CA GLN A 810 -7.19 -11.65 28.79
C GLN A 810 -7.51 -11.92 27.32
N ILE A 811 -6.94 -13.00 26.76
CA ILE A 811 -7.22 -13.40 25.37
C ILE A 811 -8.67 -13.85 25.26
N ALA A 812 -9.16 -14.69 26.21
CA ALA A 812 -10.54 -15.17 26.19
C ALA A 812 -11.57 -14.02 26.25
N GLU A 813 -11.35 -13.05 27.16
CA GLU A 813 -12.25 -11.92 27.34
C GLU A 813 -12.31 -10.98 26.13
N GLN A 814 -11.24 -10.88 25.36
CA GLN A 814 -11.10 -9.93 24.26
C GLN A 814 -11.09 -10.58 22.87
N TYR A 815 -11.37 -11.88 22.78
CA TYR A 815 -11.23 -12.62 21.53
C TYR A 815 -12.11 -12.06 20.40
N ASP A 816 -13.40 -11.83 20.64
CA ASP A 816 -14.30 -11.22 19.65
C ASP A 816 -13.81 -9.84 19.19
N GLN A 817 -13.30 -9.00 20.10
CA GLN A 817 -12.77 -7.71 19.74
C GLN A 817 -11.50 -7.82 18.88
N MET A 818 -10.62 -8.78 19.20
CA MET A 818 -9.44 -9.05 18.36
C MET A 818 -9.84 -9.48 16.95
N ILE A 819 -10.84 -10.33 16.82
CA ILE A 819 -11.38 -10.78 15.52
C ILE A 819 -12.03 -9.62 14.76
N ARG A 820 -12.78 -8.72 15.42
CA ARG A 820 -13.33 -7.50 14.78
C ARG A 820 -12.23 -6.65 14.15
N TYR A 821 -11.14 -6.40 14.87
CA TYR A 821 -9.99 -5.65 14.33
C TYR A 821 -9.29 -6.37 13.18
N ALA A 822 -9.10 -7.69 13.29
CA ALA A 822 -8.52 -8.49 12.20
C ALA A 822 -9.43 -8.50 10.96
N THR A 823 -10.75 -8.57 11.14
CA THR A 823 -11.75 -8.47 10.07
C THR A 823 -11.67 -7.09 9.40
N ALA A 824 -11.62 -6.00 10.18
CA ALA A 824 -11.47 -4.64 9.64
C ALA A 824 -10.24 -4.49 8.74
N ILE A 825 -9.10 -5.05 9.18
CA ILE A 825 -7.88 -5.09 8.36
C ILE A 825 -8.10 -5.92 7.09
N ARG A 826 -8.67 -7.11 7.18
CA ARG A 826 -8.85 -8.01 6.04
C ARG A 826 -9.84 -7.46 5.00
N THR A 827 -10.98 -6.95 5.44
CA THR A 827 -12.02 -6.40 4.55
C THR A 827 -11.68 -5.03 3.99
N GLY A 828 -10.77 -4.29 4.64
CA GLY A 828 -10.35 -2.96 4.23
C GLY A 828 -11.26 -1.84 4.73
N THR A 829 -12.13 -2.09 5.69
CA THR A 829 -12.90 -1.05 6.36
C THR A 829 -11.98 -0.10 7.13
N ALA A 830 -10.84 -0.62 7.61
CA ALA A 830 -9.75 0.17 8.17
C ALA A 830 -8.40 -0.17 7.54
N SER A 831 -7.49 0.82 7.46
CA SER A 831 -6.09 0.55 7.18
C SER A 831 -5.42 -0.11 8.37
N THR A 832 -4.42 -0.96 8.11
CA THR A 832 -3.62 -1.60 9.17
C THR A 832 -2.95 -0.56 10.07
N GLU A 833 -2.52 0.58 9.50
CA GLU A 833 -1.93 1.67 10.27
C GLU A 833 -2.94 2.29 11.24
N ALA A 834 -4.19 2.48 10.83
CA ALA A 834 -5.24 3.01 11.68
C ALA A 834 -5.49 2.14 12.92
N ILE A 835 -5.56 0.83 12.72
CA ILE A 835 -5.74 -0.15 13.80
C ILE A 835 -4.50 -0.18 14.71
N LEU A 836 -3.28 -0.24 14.16
CA LEU A 836 -2.06 -0.30 14.96
C LEU A 836 -1.81 0.99 15.75
N ARG A 837 -2.31 2.13 15.31
CA ARG A 837 -2.25 3.38 16.08
C ARG A 837 -3.01 3.28 17.41
N ARG A 838 -4.12 2.55 17.47
CA ARG A 838 -4.83 2.26 18.73
C ARG A 838 -4.01 1.35 19.65
N PHE A 839 -3.16 0.51 19.11
CA PHE A 839 -2.32 -0.45 19.82
C PHE A 839 -0.90 0.07 20.02
N MET A 840 -0.76 1.34 20.39
CA MET A 840 0.53 1.94 20.73
C MET A 840 0.83 1.85 22.22
N ARG A 841 2.12 1.93 22.58
CA ARG A 841 2.58 1.90 23.97
C ARG A 841 1.99 3.04 24.83
N SER A 842 1.65 4.17 24.21
CA SER A 842 0.96 5.29 24.88
C SER A 842 -0.49 4.94 25.28
N ASN A 843 -1.10 3.92 24.64
CA ASN A 843 -2.42 3.39 24.95
C ASN A 843 -2.37 1.99 25.58
N ALA A 844 -1.35 1.72 26.39
CA ALA A 844 -1.08 0.40 26.98
C ALA A 844 -2.21 -0.14 27.88
N GLN A 845 -3.15 0.68 28.31
CA GLN A 845 -4.28 0.28 29.15
C GLN A 845 -5.46 -0.28 28.34
N HIS A 846 -5.45 -0.17 27.01
CA HIS A 846 -6.51 -0.70 26.17
C HIS A 846 -6.58 -2.24 26.30
N PRO A 847 -7.72 -2.84 26.72
CA PRO A 847 -7.79 -4.27 27.05
C PRO A 847 -7.49 -5.16 25.83
N THR A 848 -7.99 -4.82 24.67
CA THR A 848 -7.73 -5.56 23.42
C THR A 848 -6.25 -5.50 23.02
N TYR A 849 -5.56 -4.36 23.29
CA TYR A 849 -4.10 -4.26 23.07
C TYR A 849 -3.33 -5.24 23.94
N GLN A 850 -3.71 -5.37 25.22
CA GLN A 850 -3.09 -6.34 26.12
C GLN A 850 -3.32 -7.80 25.65
N ALA A 851 -4.52 -8.12 25.25
CA ALA A 851 -4.85 -9.43 24.69
C ALA A 851 -4.05 -9.74 23.41
N MET A 852 -3.94 -8.78 22.48
CA MET A 852 -3.12 -8.91 21.27
C MET A 852 -1.64 -9.14 21.60
N ILE A 853 -1.10 -8.45 22.59
CA ILE A 853 0.29 -8.64 23.06
C ILE A 853 0.47 -10.04 23.66
N GLU A 854 -0.46 -10.54 24.47
CA GLU A 854 -0.38 -11.88 25.03
C GLU A 854 -0.46 -12.96 23.93
N THR A 855 -1.36 -12.80 22.95
CA THR A 855 -1.42 -13.67 21.75
C THR A 855 -0.11 -13.63 20.98
N GLY A 856 0.45 -12.43 20.78
CA GLY A 856 1.73 -12.25 20.10
C GLY A 856 2.91 -12.84 20.86
N ARG A 857 2.92 -12.80 22.20
CA ARG A 857 3.94 -13.47 23.04
C ARG A 857 3.88 -14.98 22.88
N ALA A 858 2.67 -15.54 22.83
CA ALA A 858 2.47 -16.96 22.59
C ALA A 858 3.01 -17.36 21.21
N GLN A 859 2.55 -16.70 20.14
CA GLN A 859 2.97 -16.98 18.77
C GLN A 859 4.47 -16.76 18.56
N LYS A 860 5.03 -15.68 19.12
CA LYS A 860 6.48 -15.40 19.09
C LYS A 860 7.28 -16.49 19.78
N THR A 861 6.77 -17.05 20.89
CA THR A 861 7.44 -18.16 21.60
C THR A 861 7.50 -19.39 20.70
N VAL A 862 6.39 -19.74 20.02
CA VAL A 862 6.36 -20.83 19.04
C VAL A 862 7.39 -20.61 17.94
N PHE A 863 7.41 -19.41 17.36
CA PHE A 863 8.37 -19.08 16.30
C PHE A 863 9.82 -19.14 16.79
N VAL A 864 10.15 -18.52 17.92
CA VAL A 864 11.53 -18.49 18.46
C VAL A 864 12.01 -19.91 18.79
N ALA A 865 11.17 -20.75 19.39
CA ALA A 865 11.53 -22.14 19.68
C ALA A 865 11.86 -22.91 18.39
N ARG A 866 11.06 -22.75 17.34
CA ARG A 866 11.33 -23.32 16.01
C ARG A 866 12.61 -22.73 15.39
N TYR A 867 12.76 -21.40 15.42
CA TYR A 867 13.90 -20.68 14.85
C TYR A 867 15.23 -21.10 15.48
N LEU A 868 15.28 -21.28 16.79
CA LEU A 868 16.48 -21.73 17.49
C LEU A 868 16.89 -23.14 17.04
N ARG A 869 15.92 -24.05 16.94
CA ARG A 869 16.13 -25.45 16.60
C ARG A 869 16.45 -25.70 15.14
N ASP A 870 15.86 -24.90 14.23
CA ASP A 870 15.89 -25.17 12.79
C ASP A 870 16.87 -24.24 12.06
N ARG A 871 18.06 -24.75 11.75
CA ARG A 871 19.08 -24.05 10.94
C ARG A 871 18.61 -23.74 9.52
N GLN A 872 17.72 -24.59 8.95
CA GLN A 872 17.19 -24.36 7.62
C GLN A 872 16.23 -23.17 7.62
N LEU A 873 15.40 -23.03 8.65
CA LEU A 873 14.54 -21.85 8.82
C LEU A 873 15.37 -20.57 8.95
N GLN A 874 16.46 -20.60 9.75
CA GLN A 874 17.37 -19.44 9.88
C GLN A 874 17.97 -19.06 8.53
N ARG A 875 18.39 -20.05 7.71
CA ARG A 875 18.90 -19.81 6.34
C ARG A 875 17.81 -19.23 5.45
N SER A 876 16.60 -19.79 5.47
CA SER A 876 15.49 -19.31 4.64
C SER A 876 15.11 -17.87 4.94
N VAL A 877 15.12 -17.47 6.23
CA VAL A 877 14.91 -16.08 6.65
C VAL A 877 16.00 -15.15 6.11
N ASN A 878 17.27 -15.54 6.24
CA ASN A 878 18.37 -14.74 5.72
C ASN A 878 18.37 -14.65 4.19
N ASP A 879 18.13 -15.76 3.49
CA ASP A 879 18.04 -15.79 2.02
C ASP A 879 16.92 -14.89 1.51
N GLY A 880 15.73 -14.93 2.15
CA GLY A 880 14.63 -14.04 1.84
C GLY A 880 14.99 -12.58 2.02
N LEU A 881 15.64 -12.22 3.12
CA LEU A 881 16.08 -10.83 3.37
C LEU A 881 17.14 -10.38 2.35
N HIS A 882 18.05 -11.27 1.92
CA HIS A 882 19.01 -10.95 0.85
C HIS A 882 18.32 -10.65 -0.48
N VAL A 883 17.17 -11.29 -0.77
CA VAL A 883 16.39 -11.00 -1.99
C VAL A 883 15.87 -9.57 -1.96
N VAL A 884 15.24 -9.16 -0.87
CA VAL A 884 14.69 -7.78 -0.77
C VAL A 884 15.82 -6.74 -0.67
N GLU A 885 16.95 -7.06 -0.01
CA GLU A 885 18.13 -6.19 -0.01
C GLU A 885 18.72 -6.03 -1.43
N SER A 886 18.68 -7.08 -2.26
CA SER A 886 19.10 -7.02 -3.66
C SER A 886 18.15 -6.19 -4.50
N TRP A 887 16.83 -6.28 -4.24
CA TRP A 887 15.81 -5.40 -4.81
C TRP A 887 16.09 -3.93 -4.48
N ASN A 888 16.38 -3.64 -3.21
CA ASN A 888 16.71 -2.30 -2.73
C ASN A 888 17.99 -1.74 -3.39
N ARG A 889 18.97 -2.60 -3.73
CA ARG A 889 20.14 -2.16 -4.51
C ARG A 889 19.78 -1.77 -5.94
N GLY A 890 18.82 -2.45 -6.57
CA GLY A 890 18.31 -2.09 -7.89
C GLY A 890 17.70 -0.69 -7.93
N ASN A 891 17.08 -0.25 -6.83
CA ASN A 891 16.51 1.10 -6.74
C ASN A 891 17.54 2.18 -7.10
N SER A 892 18.77 2.09 -6.57
CA SER A 892 19.82 3.09 -6.83
C SER A 892 20.35 3.07 -8.27
N VAL A 893 20.15 1.95 -8.99
CA VAL A 893 20.57 1.80 -10.39
C VAL A 893 19.53 2.40 -11.33
N PHE A 894 18.26 2.13 -11.08
CA PHE A 894 17.17 2.51 -11.98
C PHE A 894 16.60 3.90 -11.66
N PHE A 895 16.54 4.31 -10.40
CA PHE A 895 16.04 5.60 -9.95
C PHE A 895 17.17 6.62 -9.82
N TYR A 896 17.85 6.91 -10.92
CA TYR A 896 19.07 7.72 -10.94
C TYR A 896 18.85 9.20 -11.19
N GLY A 897 17.75 9.57 -11.81
CA GLY A 897 17.45 10.97 -12.12
C GLY A 897 17.46 11.84 -10.87
N LYS A 898 17.88 13.09 -11.02
CA LYS A 898 17.98 14.07 -9.93
C LYS A 898 18.78 13.57 -8.71
N GLY A 899 19.80 12.75 -8.96
CA GLY A 899 20.64 12.18 -7.91
C GLY A 899 19.95 11.17 -7.00
N GLY A 900 18.84 10.57 -7.44
CA GLY A 900 18.05 9.61 -6.68
C GLY A 900 17.10 10.25 -5.63
N ASP A 901 17.01 11.58 -5.59
CA ASP A 901 16.08 12.30 -4.72
C ASP A 901 14.70 12.38 -5.39
N ILE A 902 13.65 12.06 -4.68
CA ILE A 902 12.28 12.18 -5.21
C ILE A 902 12.01 13.65 -5.55
N ALA A 903 11.67 13.89 -6.80
CA ALA A 903 11.65 15.22 -7.38
C ALA A 903 10.41 16.03 -7.04
N SER A 904 9.26 15.37 -6.92
CA SER A 904 7.99 16.03 -6.63
C SER A 904 7.79 16.20 -5.13
N ASN A 905 7.14 17.31 -4.75
CA ASN A 905 6.67 17.55 -3.39
C ASN A 905 5.20 17.10 -3.19
N ARG A 906 4.57 16.53 -4.20
CA ARG A 906 3.20 15.98 -4.15
C ARG A 906 3.25 14.50 -3.84
N ARG A 907 2.44 14.06 -2.88
CA ARG A 907 2.38 12.66 -2.46
C ARG A 907 1.96 11.72 -3.59
N ASP A 908 0.94 12.09 -4.34
CA ASP A 908 0.44 11.30 -5.47
C ASP A 908 1.49 11.06 -6.56
N GLU A 909 2.34 12.07 -6.83
CA GLU A 909 3.44 11.94 -7.78
C GLU A 909 4.62 11.15 -7.21
N GLN A 910 4.87 11.26 -5.90
CA GLN A 910 5.87 10.43 -5.23
C GLN A 910 5.48 8.95 -5.29
N GLU A 911 4.22 8.62 -5.00
CA GLU A 911 3.67 7.27 -5.12
C GLU A 911 3.74 6.77 -6.56
N LEU A 912 3.38 7.59 -7.55
CA LEU A 912 3.49 7.23 -8.96
C LEU A 912 4.93 6.92 -9.37
N SER A 913 5.90 7.72 -8.91
CA SER A 913 7.32 7.47 -9.20
C SER A 913 7.79 6.13 -8.65
N VAL A 914 7.35 5.77 -7.44
CA VAL A 914 7.63 4.47 -6.82
C VAL A 914 6.98 3.32 -7.58
N LEU A 915 5.73 3.48 -8.02
CA LEU A 915 5.02 2.48 -8.81
C LEU A 915 5.67 2.30 -10.19
N CYS A 916 6.07 3.37 -10.84
CA CYS A 916 6.80 3.31 -12.11
C CYS A 916 8.18 2.65 -11.95
N LEU A 917 8.90 2.93 -10.85
CA LEU A 917 10.14 2.22 -10.52
C LEU A 917 9.90 0.72 -10.33
N ARG A 918 8.81 0.35 -9.64
CA ARG A 918 8.40 -1.05 -9.50
C ARG A 918 8.11 -1.67 -10.87
N ILE A 919 7.39 -1.00 -11.76
CA ILE A 919 7.12 -1.49 -13.12
C ILE A 919 8.44 -1.74 -13.87
N LEU A 920 9.42 -0.85 -13.78
CA LEU A 920 10.72 -1.06 -14.42
C LEU A 920 11.43 -2.30 -13.87
N GLN A 921 11.50 -2.45 -12.55
CA GLN A 921 12.18 -3.61 -11.95
C GLN A 921 11.43 -4.92 -12.16
N THR A 922 10.08 -4.92 -12.13
CA THR A 922 9.30 -6.12 -12.45
C THR A 922 9.42 -6.49 -13.91
N SER A 923 9.48 -5.51 -14.83
CA SER A 923 9.76 -5.76 -16.25
C SER A 923 11.13 -6.41 -16.47
N LEU A 924 12.14 -5.92 -15.78
CA LEU A 924 13.47 -6.55 -15.78
C LEU A 924 13.41 -8.00 -15.32
N VAL A 925 12.75 -8.27 -14.21
CA VAL A 925 12.61 -9.62 -13.65
C VAL A 925 11.86 -10.53 -14.61
N TYR A 926 10.78 -10.05 -15.24
CA TYR A 926 10.01 -10.80 -16.21
C TYR A 926 10.86 -11.20 -17.43
N ILE A 927 11.49 -10.23 -18.07
CA ILE A 927 12.30 -10.49 -19.26
C ILE A 927 13.51 -11.37 -18.91
N ASN A 928 14.20 -11.11 -17.81
CA ASN A 928 15.30 -11.97 -17.37
C ASN A 928 14.84 -13.40 -17.05
N THR A 929 13.62 -13.59 -16.56
CA THR A 929 13.06 -14.95 -16.37
C THR A 929 13.04 -15.69 -17.70
N LEU A 930 12.54 -15.05 -18.76
CA LEU A 930 12.50 -15.63 -20.10
C LEU A 930 13.90 -15.85 -20.70
N LEU A 931 14.80 -14.85 -20.60
CA LEU A 931 16.18 -14.97 -21.10
C LEU A 931 16.95 -16.11 -20.42
N ILE A 932 16.73 -16.31 -19.12
CA ILE A 932 17.36 -17.43 -18.38
C ILE A 932 16.77 -18.75 -18.86
N GLN A 933 15.45 -18.87 -19.00
CA GLN A 933 14.82 -20.11 -19.48
C GLN A 933 15.31 -20.48 -20.88
N ASP A 934 15.32 -19.52 -21.82
CA ASP A 934 15.87 -19.70 -23.17
C ASP A 934 17.36 -20.13 -23.12
N THR A 935 18.17 -19.51 -22.25
CA THR A 935 19.57 -19.90 -22.07
C THR A 935 19.71 -21.34 -21.54
N LEU A 936 18.85 -21.73 -20.61
CA LEU A 936 18.87 -23.04 -19.95
C LEU A 936 18.29 -24.16 -20.83
N ALA A 937 17.56 -23.84 -21.90
CA ALA A 937 17.13 -24.79 -22.90
C ALA A 937 18.30 -25.40 -23.67
N ASP A 938 19.50 -24.80 -23.61
CA ASP A 938 20.74 -25.37 -24.19
C ASP A 938 21.26 -26.54 -23.33
N ASP A 939 21.42 -27.72 -23.94
CA ASP A 939 21.87 -28.98 -23.31
C ASP A 939 23.11 -28.85 -22.44
N ARG A 940 24.01 -27.91 -22.74
CA ARG A 940 25.22 -27.67 -21.93
C ARG A 940 24.91 -27.15 -20.54
N TRP A 941 23.79 -26.48 -20.33
CA TRP A 941 23.35 -25.94 -19.03
C TRP A 941 22.61 -26.96 -18.20
N SER A 942 21.79 -27.82 -18.84
CA SER A 942 21.01 -28.87 -18.14
C SER A 942 21.91 -29.82 -17.33
N ARG A 943 23.14 -30.09 -17.82
CA ARG A 943 24.14 -30.95 -17.16
C ARG A 943 25.03 -30.22 -16.16
N ARG A 944 25.03 -28.89 -16.13
CA ARG A 944 25.97 -28.08 -15.35
C ARG A 944 25.35 -27.52 -14.07
N LEU A 945 24.04 -27.37 -14.03
CA LEU A 945 23.36 -26.80 -12.88
C LEU A 945 23.16 -27.84 -11.76
N THR A 946 23.64 -27.50 -10.57
CA THR A 946 23.39 -28.25 -9.33
C THR A 946 22.15 -27.77 -8.63
N ASP A 947 21.66 -28.50 -7.62
CA ASP A 947 20.56 -28.06 -6.75
C ASP A 947 20.92 -26.76 -5.99
N ALA A 948 22.18 -26.56 -5.67
CA ALA A 948 22.66 -25.32 -5.06
C ALA A 948 22.53 -24.13 -6.03
N ASP A 949 22.84 -24.33 -7.31
CA ASP A 949 22.65 -23.33 -8.36
C ASP A 949 21.17 -22.99 -8.53
N ARG A 950 20.29 -23.99 -8.61
CA ARG A 950 18.83 -23.78 -8.73
C ARG A 950 18.27 -23.01 -7.54
N ARG A 951 18.72 -23.29 -6.31
CA ARG A 951 18.32 -22.51 -5.11
C ARG A 951 18.77 -21.05 -5.21
N GLY A 952 20.01 -20.81 -5.63
CA GLY A 952 20.59 -19.47 -5.77
C GLY A 952 20.17 -18.71 -7.04
N LEU A 953 19.43 -19.36 -7.98
CA LEU A 953 19.02 -18.75 -9.23
C LEU A 953 18.03 -17.60 -8.95
N THR A 954 18.35 -16.44 -9.51
CA THR A 954 17.51 -15.22 -9.44
C THR A 954 17.50 -14.49 -10.77
N PRO A 955 16.34 -14.02 -11.25
CA PRO A 955 16.24 -13.17 -12.43
C PRO A 955 16.60 -11.71 -12.15
N LEU A 956 16.87 -11.34 -10.90
CA LEU A 956 17.23 -9.97 -10.52
C LEU A 956 18.73 -9.74 -10.71
N PHE A 957 19.13 -9.40 -11.92
CA PHE A 957 20.46 -8.94 -12.26
C PHE A 957 20.40 -7.99 -13.47
N TRP A 958 21.33 -7.07 -13.60
CA TRP A 958 21.28 -5.97 -14.57
C TRP A 958 22.64 -5.64 -15.24
N SER A 959 23.61 -6.53 -15.16
CA SER A 959 24.93 -6.32 -15.78
C SER A 959 24.88 -6.18 -17.32
N HIS A 960 23.82 -6.66 -17.95
CA HIS A 960 23.55 -6.60 -19.39
C HIS A 960 22.49 -5.55 -19.76
N VAL A 961 22.06 -4.70 -18.81
CA VAL A 961 21.02 -3.71 -19.03
C VAL A 961 21.61 -2.31 -18.93
N ALA A 962 21.26 -1.45 -19.89
CA ALA A 962 21.61 -0.03 -19.88
C ALA A 962 20.42 0.79 -19.38
N PRO A 963 20.45 1.27 -18.11
CA PRO A 963 19.40 2.16 -17.62
C PRO A 963 19.61 3.61 -18.06
N TYR A 964 20.79 3.97 -18.54
CA TYR A 964 21.18 5.32 -18.92
C TYR A 964 21.28 5.46 -20.45
N GLY A 965 21.20 6.68 -20.94
CA GLY A 965 21.41 7.02 -22.34
C GLY A 965 20.23 7.74 -22.96
N GLU A 966 20.34 8.00 -24.27
CA GLU A 966 19.27 8.58 -25.06
C GLU A 966 18.12 7.58 -25.19
N VAL A 967 16.90 8.06 -24.94
CA VAL A 967 15.70 7.21 -25.02
C VAL A 967 15.27 7.09 -26.47
N ARG A 968 15.51 5.90 -27.04
CA ARG A 968 15.07 5.52 -28.38
C ARG A 968 14.04 4.43 -28.26
N LEU A 969 12.81 4.70 -28.66
CA LEU A 969 11.72 3.73 -28.64
C LEU A 969 11.43 3.27 -30.07
N ASN A 970 11.64 1.98 -30.32
CA ASN A 970 11.30 1.33 -31.59
C ASN A 970 10.36 0.15 -31.31
N MET A 971 9.07 0.34 -31.61
CA MET A 971 8.03 -0.67 -31.36
C MET A 971 8.14 -1.90 -32.26
N ALA A 972 8.72 -1.75 -33.45
CA ALA A 972 8.88 -2.86 -34.39
C ALA A 972 10.02 -3.81 -34.04
N ARG A 973 11.00 -3.33 -33.26
CA ARG A 973 12.14 -4.17 -32.84
C ARG A 973 11.74 -4.98 -31.61
N ARG A 974 11.70 -6.30 -31.75
CA ARG A 974 11.41 -7.22 -30.65
C ARG A 974 12.70 -7.93 -30.18
N LEU A 975 12.72 -8.34 -28.93
CA LEU A 975 13.77 -9.24 -28.44
C LEU A 975 13.49 -10.66 -28.92
N ASP A 976 14.52 -11.29 -29.48
CA ASP A 976 14.46 -12.69 -29.91
C ASP A 976 14.55 -13.59 -28.69
N ILE A 977 13.40 -14.05 -28.21
CA ILE A 977 13.23 -14.94 -27.05
C ILE A 977 12.22 -16.00 -27.48
N THR A 978 12.66 -17.24 -27.48
CA THR A 978 11.87 -18.42 -27.91
C THR A 978 10.85 -18.84 -26.85
#